data_7aaa3ef1d393945476cbbb2713c32940
#
_entry.id   7aaa3ef1d393945476cbbb2713c32940
#
_cell.length_a   1.000
_cell.length_b   1.000
_cell.length_c   1.000
_cell.angle_alpha   90.00
_cell.angle_beta   90.00
_cell.angle_gamma   90.00
#
_symmetry.space_group_name_H-M   'P 1'
#
loop_
_entity.id
_entity.type
_entity.pdbx_description
1 polymer ?
#
loop_
_entity_poly.entity_id
_entity_poly.type
_entity_poly.pdbx_seq_one_letter_code
_entity_poly.pdbx_strand_id
1 'polypeptide(L)'
;MSFLNIPAGRRFDLACLGRLAVDLYAQQVGSRLEDVASFAKYLGGSSANIAFGAARLGLRAAMVSRVGDEQMGRFLVETLQREGCDTTMVQVDPERLTALAILGLKDRDTFPLLFYRENCADMAIAADAIEEGFIADCRALLITGTHLSQPAVRAASTRALAHAGRHATLRVLDIDYRPVLWGLTKRGDGQTRFVPDARVTASLQEMLPQFDLLIGTEEEFAIAGGVPGDLLASLRRVREITHAAMVVKLGPLGCCLVAGAVPERLADAPTSAGERVEVLNVLGAGDAFAAGLLTGLLRGEDFASAARLANACGAIVVSRHACAPAMPTPAELAHWFGGRRGADVAADAQLAHLHRVTAPRARWDELNVMAFDHRSQFFELARAAGAPESRVPALKRLLVRAAERVEASRGLQGRMGVLVDDVYGEDALHAATGRGWWVGRPVELPGSRPLRFDGGPSLGTRLVQWPREQVVKCLVFYHPDDAVDLRLEQESRLREVWAATRDSGHELLLEIIPPRDTTDAAHADAAVLRAVQRLYTIGLKPEWWKLAPMQASGWTALAALVAARDPHCRGAVILGLNQPLDDLAKGFAAATHAIVKGFMVGRTLWAEPAREWLRGDVGDDAFIAAVATNFETLVDAWRASRPHAAASVPSPAPVHDTAQPALRPA
;
A
#
# COMPACT_ATOMS: atom_id res chain seq x y z
N MET A 1 -23.82 -23.13 -17.64
CA MET A 1 -23.36 -24.02 -16.54
C MET A 1 -21.90 -23.67 -16.24
N SER A 2 -21.51 -23.62 -14.97
CA SER A 2 -20.11 -23.40 -14.60
C SER A 2 -19.27 -24.59 -15.07
N PHE A 3 -18.17 -24.34 -15.73
CA PHE A 3 -17.21 -25.37 -16.17
C PHE A 3 -16.30 -25.86 -15.02
N LEU A 4 -16.44 -25.26 -13.84
CA LEU A 4 -15.71 -25.61 -12.62
C LEU A 4 -16.70 -25.89 -11.48
N ASN A 5 -16.36 -26.84 -10.63
CA ASN A 5 -17.07 -27.10 -9.38
C ASN A 5 -16.35 -26.35 -8.24
N ILE A 6 -16.93 -25.23 -7.81
CA ILE A 6 -16.36 -24.37 -6.76
C ILE A 6 -17.20 -24.51 -5.49
N PRO A 7 -16.62 -24.99 -4.38
CA PRO A 7 -17.35 -25.13 -3.12
C PRO A 7 -17.75 -23.75 -2.57
N ALA A 8 -18.89 -23.68 -1.90
CA ALA A 8 -19.39 -22.46 -1.26
C ALA A 8 -19.21 -22.51 0.27
N GLY A 9 -19.40 -21.37 0.94
CA GLY A 9 -19.51 -21.29 2.40
C GLY A 9 -18.23 -21.51 3.19
N ARG A 10 -17.06 -21.37 2.56
CA ARG A 10 -15.76 -21.54 3.23
C ARG A 10 -15.19 -20.22 3.73
N ARG A 11 -14.27 -20.30 4.69
CA ARG A 11 -13.62 -19.14 5.31
C ARG A 11 -12.80 -18.34 4.31
N PHE A 12 -12.00 -19.01 3.46
CA PHE A 12 -11.16 -18.38 2.46
C PHE A 12 -11.69 -18.64 1.04
N ASP A 13 -11.57 -17.64 0.18
CA ASP A 13 -11.91 -17.78 -1.23
C ASP A 13 -10.75 -18.42 -2.01
N LEU A 14 -9.50 -18.00 -1.72
CA LEU A 14 -8.31 -18.45 -2.44
C LEU A 14 -7.11 -18.57 -1.49
N ALA A 15 -6.49 -19.74 -1.42
CA ALA A 15 -5.16 -19.92 -0.88
C ALA A 15 -4.15 -20.03 -2.01
N CYS A 16 -3.02 -19.28 -1.94
CA CYS A 16 -1.92 -19.36 -2.89
C CYS A 16 -0.71 -19.99 -2.20
N LEU A 17 -0.26 -21.16 -2.70
CA LEU A 17 0.94 -21.81 -2.22
C LEU A 17 2.09 -21.55 -3.19
N GLY A 18 3.21 -21.04 -2.68
CA GLY A 18 4.37 -20.88 -3.51
C GLY A 18 5.32 -19.77 -3.11
N ARG A 19 5.95 -19.14 -4.11
CA ARG A 19 7.01 -18.16 -3.92
C ARG A 19 6.51 -16.90 -3.23
N LEU A 20 7.32 -16.47 -2.23
CA LEU A 20 7.18 -15.21 -1.52
C LEU A 20 8.58 -14.62 -1.36
N ALA A 21 8.85 -13.52 -2.05
CA ALA A 21 10.18 -12.94 -2.18
C ALA A 21 10.13 -11.41 -2.12
N VAL A 22 11.28 -10.79 -1.85
CA VAL A 22 11.45 -9.35 -2.06
C VAL A 22 11.95 -9.11 -3.47
N ASP A 23 11.28 -8.23 -4.20
CA ASP A 23 11.71 -7.74 -5.49
C ASP A 23 12.32 -6.35 -5.36
N LEU A 24 13.55 -6.18 -5.83
CA LEU A 24 14.25 -4.90 -5.95
C LEU A 24 14.20 -4.43 -7.40
N TYR A 25 13.31 -3.48 -7.70
CA TYR A 25 13.17 -2.90 -9.03
C TYR A 25 14.05 -1.67 -9.19
N ALA A 26 14.84 -1.64 -10.26
CA ALA A 26 15.62 -0.46 -10.64
C ALA A 26 14.73 0.78 -10.79
N GLN A 27 15.13 1.90 -10.17
CA GLN A 27 14.41 3.16 -10.32
C GLN A 27 14.83 3.95 -11.57
N GLN A 28 16.03 3.70 -12.09
CA GLN A 28 16.51 4.29 -13.34
C GLN A 28 16.06 3.42 -14.53
N VAL A 29 14.83 3.65 -15.01
CA VAL A 29 14.30 3.01 -16.21
C VAL A 29 15.10 3.45 -17.44
N GLY A 30 15.44 2.52 -18.32
CA GLY A 30 16.28 2.78 -19.48
C GLY A 30 17.78 2.50 -19.26
N SER A 31 18.21 2.28 -18.01
CA SER A 31 19.61 1.97 -17.69
C SER A 31 19.91 0.47 -17.77
N ARG A 32 21.18 0.11 -18.05
CA ARG A 32 21.69 -1.24 -17.80
C ARG A 32 21.67 -1.49 -16.28
N LEU A 33 21.53 -2.73 -15.87
CA LEU A 33 21.47 -3.05 -14.43
C LEU A 33 22.76 -2.64 -13.69
N GLU A 34 23.91 -2.72 -14.39
CA GLU A 34 25.22 -2.31 -13.85
C GLU A 34 25.33 -0.81 -13.56
N ASP A 35 24.51 0.01 -14.24
CA ASP A 35 24.53 1.48 -14.11
C ASP A 35 23.41 2.00 -13.18
N VAL A 36 22.63 1.09 -12.59
CA VAL A 36 21.54 1.45 -11.67
C VAL A 36 22.08 1.89 -10.33
N ALA A 37 21.68 3.08 -9.87
CA ALA A 37 22.13 3.65 -8.62
C ALA A 37 21.18 3.38 -7.43
N SER A 38 19.89 3.08 -7.69
CA SER A 38 18.89 2.90 -6.64
C SER A 38 17.77 1.93 -7.03
N PHE A 39 17.22 1.26 -6.01
CA PHE A 39 16.16 0.26 -6.18
C PHE A 39 14.98 0.58 -5.27
N ALA A 40 13.77 0.35 -5.78
CA ALA A 40 12.56 0.32 -4.98
C ALA A 40 12.25 -1.13 -4.54
N LYS A 41 11.90 -1.27 -3.26
CA LYS A 41 11.61 -2.56 -2.63
C LYS A 41 10.11 -2.87 -2.71
N TYR A 42 9.77 -4.05 -3.23
CA TYR A 42 8.40 -4.52 -3.36
C TYR A 42 8.22 -5.97 -2.93
N LEU A 43 6.97 -6.36 -2.67
CA LEU A 43 6.59 -7.77 -2.59
C LEU A 43 6.66 -8.38 -3.98
N GLY A 44 7.21 -9.58 -4.08
CA GLY A 44 7.33 -10.38 -5.28
C GLY A 44 7.13 -11.88 -5.04
N GLY A 45 7.30 -12.63 -6.12
CA GLY A 45 6.95 -14.05 -6.17
C GLY A 45 5.55 -14.27 -6.75
N SER A 46 5.41 -15.12 -7.76
CA SER A 46 4.17 -15.27 -8.53
C SER A 46 2.97 -15.62 -7.64
N SER A 47 3.10 -16.59 -6.74
CA SER A 47 2.01 -16.96 -5.82
C SER A 47 1.63 -15.80 -4.89
N ALA A 48 2.62 -15.06 -4.38
CA ALA A 48 2.38 -13.91 -3.52
C ALA A 48 1.77 -12.73 -4.28
N ASN A 49 2.19 -12.48 -5.52
CA ASN A 49 1.57 -11.48 -6.39
C ASN A 49 0.10 -11.79 -6.66
N ILE A 50 -0.24 -13.07 -6.92
CA ILE A 50 -1.63 -13.51 -7.15
C ILE A 50 -2.45 -13.35 -5.86
N ALA A 51 -1.93 -13.78 -4.70
CA ALA A 51 -2.60 -13.61 -3.41
C ALA A 51 -2.86 -12.13 -3.08
N PHE A 52 -1.84 -11.29 -3.28
CA PHE A 52 -1.93 -9.84 -3.12
C PHE A 52 -2.98 -9.21 -4.04
N GLY A 53 -2.95 -9.54 -5.35
CA GLY A 53 -3.91 -9.04 -6.31
C GLY A 53 -5.35 -9.49 -6.01
N ALA A 54 -5.54 -10.75 -5.66
CA ALA A 54 -6.85 -11.30 -5.27
C ALA A 54 -7.41 -10.63 -4.00
N ALA A 55 -6.58 -10.41 -2.97
CA ALA A 55 -6.95 -9.67 -1.77
C ALA A 55 -7.33 -8.23 -2.10
N ARG A 56 -6.53 -7.52 -2.90
CA ARG A 56 -6.81 -6.15 -3.37
C ARG A 56 -8.12 -6.05 -4.14
N LEU A 57 -8.47 -7.08 -4.89
CA LEU A 57 -9.74 -7.17 -5.58
C LEU A 57 -10.91 -7.60 -4.68
N GLY A 58 -10.66 -7.87 -3.39
CA GLY A 58 -11.68 -8.12 -2.38
C GLY A 58 -12.00 -9.58 -2.12
N LEU A 59 -11.19 -10.54 -2.58
CA LEU A 59 -11.28 -11.92 -2.14
C LEU A 59 -10.66 -12.08 -0.73
N ARG A 60 -11.18 -13.03 0.03
CA ARG A 60 -10.55 -13.52 1.26
C ARG A 60 -9.39 -14.43 0.88
N ALA A 61 -8.28 -13.80 0.51
CA ALA A 61 -7.08 -14.50 0.05
C ALA A 61 -6.18 -14.90 1.23
N ALA A 62 -5.41 -15.97 1.08
CA ALA A 62 -4.44 -16.44 2.04
C ALA A 62 -3.15 -16.87 1.36
N MET A 63 -2.02 -16.68 2.03
CA MET A 63 -0.69 -17.10 1.55
C MET A 63 -0.18 -18.29 2.33
N VAL A 64 0.27 -19.32 1.60
CA VAL A 64 0.98 -20.48 2.15
C VAL A 64 2.41 -20.45 1.62
N SER A 65 3.36 -20.11 2.49
CA SER A 65 4.77 -19.95 2.10
C SER A 65 5.69 -20.01 3.32
N ARG A 66 6.96 -19.60 3.14
CA ARG A 66 7.93 -19.48 4.22
C ARG A 66 8.83 -18.28 3.99
N VAL A 67 9.13 -17.52 5.05
CA VAL A 67 10.04 -16.36 5.05
C VAL A 67 11.12 -16.54 6.09
N GLY A 68 12.23 -15.81 5.97
CA GLY A 68 13.27 -15.77 7.00
C GLY A 68 12.83 -14.96 8.23
N ASP A 69 13.44 -15.25 9.38
CA ASP A 69 13.25 -14.46 10.61
C ASP A 69 14.13 -13.19 10.59
N GLU A 70 13.85 -12.32 9.62
CA GLU A 70 14.58 -11.05 9.45
C GLU A 70 13.66 -9.97 8.83
N GLN A 71 14.19 -8.76 8.64
CA GLN A 71 13.42 -7.58 8.24
C GLN A 71 12.70 -7.72 6.89
N MET A 72 13.28 -8.47 5.94
CA MET A 72 12.65 -8.68 4.63
C MET A 72 11.48 -9.65 4.73
N GLY A 73 11.59 -10.69 5.58
CA GLY A 73 10.47 -11.59 5.89
C GLY A 73 9.31 -10.85 6.55
N ARG A 74 9.60 -10.05 7.57
CA ARG A 74 8.59 -9.20 8.23
C ARG A 74 7.93 -8.23 7.25
N PHE A 75 8.72 -7.57 6.40
CA PHE A 75 8.17 -6.67 5.36
C PHE A 75 7.15 -7.37 4.45
N LEU A 76 7.42 -8.61 4.04
CA LEU A 76 6.51 -9.36 3.16
C LEU A 76 5.21 -9.71 3.87
N VAL A 77 5.29 -10.22 5.11
CA VAL A 77 4.13 -10.56 5.93
C VAL A 77 3.26 -9.33 6.19
N GLU A 78 3.85 -8.23 6.65
CA GLU A 78 3.14 -6.97 6.90
C GLU A 78 2.51 -6.38 5.63
N THR A 79 3.17 -6.55 4.48
CA THR A 79 2.65 -6.08 3.18
C THR A 79 1.40 -6.87 2.78
N LEU A 80 1.42 -8.20 2.91
CA LEU A 80 0.25 -9.05 2.66
C LEU A 80 -0.89 -8.75 3.63
N GLN A 81 -0.60 -8.61 4.92
CA GLN A 81 -1.60 -8.27 5.94
C GLN A 81 -2.26 -6.91 5.68
N ARG A 82 -1.50 -5.94 5.23
CA ARG A 82 -2.02 -4.60 4.87
C ARG A 82 -3.01 -4.67 3.70
N GLU A 83 -2.81 -5.59 2.76
CA GLU A 83 -3.76 -5.86 1.66
C GLU A 83 -4.97 -6.71 2.10
N GLY A 84 -4.99 -7.18 3.35
CA GLY A 84 -6.05 -8.06 3.86
C GLY A 84 -5.87 -9.53 3.50
N CYS A 85 -4.67 -9.94 3.08
CA CYS A 85 -4.33 -11.34 2.85
C CYS A 85 -4.00 -12.03 4.18
N ASP A 86 -4.58 -13.19 4.44
CA ASP A 86 -4.26 -14.01 5.60
C ASP A 86 -2.86 -14.61 5.47
N THR A 87 -2.07 -14.50 6.52
CA THR A 87 -0.67 -14.96 6.58
C THR A 87 -0.44 -16.03 7.64
N THR A 88 -1.49 -16.62 8.20
CA THR A 88 -1.38 -17.62 9.28
C THR A 88 -0.59 -18.87 8.85
N MET A 89 -0.59 -19.19 7.55
CA MET A 89 0.19 -20.28 6.97
C MET A 89 1.53 -19.84 6.37
N VAL A 90 2.00 -18.64 6.68
CA VAL A 90 3.37 -18.22 6.33
C VAL A 90 4.29 -18.65 7.47
N GLN A 91 5.13 -19.65 7.19
CA GLN A 91 6.11 -20.20 8.12
C GLN A 91 7.28 -19.22 8.29
N VAL A 92 7.93 -19.23 9.45
CA VAL A 92 9.16 -18.47 9.73
C VAL A 92 10.34 -19.43 9.83
N ASP A 93 11.38 -19.17 9.05
CA ASP A 93 12.62 -19.96 9.05
C ASP A 93 13.68 -19.24 9.88
N PRO A 94 14.19 -19.85 10.96
CA PRO A 94 15.19 -19.22 11.81
C PRO A 94 16.61 -19.24 11.20
N GLU A 95 16.85 -20.05 10.16
CA GLU A 95 18.19 -20.26 9.59
C GLU A 95 18.35 -19.71 8.17
N ARG A 96 17.26 -19.69 7.39
CA ARG A 96 17.30 -19.26 5.99
C ARG A 96 16.82 -17.82 5.82
N LEU A 97 17.45 -17.11 4.90
CA LEU A 97 17.01 -15.76 4.54
C LEU A 97 15.82 -15.80 3.59
N THR A 98 15.07 -14.73 3.59
CA THR A 98 14.01 -14.45 2.61
C THR A 98 14.58 -14.35 1.21
N ALA A 99 13.89 -14.90 0.24
CA ALA A 99 14.29 -14.84 -1.17
C ALA A 99 14.31 -13.41 -1.72
N LEU A 100 15.24 -13.15 -2.63
CA LEU A 100 15.42 -11.84 -3.25
C LEU A 100 15.50 -11.99 -4.77
N ALA A 101 14.87 -11.07 -5.51
CA ALA A 101 15.07 -10.85 -6.92
C ALA A 101 15.47 -9.41 -7.20
N ILE A 102 16.40 -9.20 -8.13
CA ILE A 102 16.86 -7.88 -8.57
C ILE A 102 16.49 -7.73 -10.04
N LEU A 103 15.81 -6.62 -10.37
CA LEU A 103 15.25 -6.39 -11.68
C LEU A 103 15.68 -5.04 -12.25
N GLY A 104 16.17 -5.07 -13.51
CA GLY A 104 16.36 -3.88 -14.31
C GLY A 104 15.22 -3.72 -15.31
N LEU A 105 14.91 -2.49 -15.70
CA LEU A 105 13.97 -2.16 -16.76
C LEU A 105 14.71 -1.29 -17.78
N LYS A 106 15.40 -1.93 -18.75
CA LYS A 106 16.11 -1.21 -19.80
C LYS A 106 15.16 -0.74 -20.88
N ASP A 107 14.32 -1.63 -21.35
CA ASP A 107 13.24 -1.36 -22.30
C ASP A 107 12.14 -2.43 -22.11
N ARG A 108 11.07 -2.38 -22.91
CA ARG A 108 9.95 -3.32 -22.81
C ARG A 108 10.35 -4.78 -23.06
N ASP A 109 11.44 -5.02 -23.81
CA ASP A 109 11.89 -6.35 -24.24
C ASP A 109 13.13 -6.80 -23.45
N THR A 110 13.86 -5.86 -22.81
CA THR A 110 15.12 -6.12 -22.09
C THR A 110 14.96 -5.76 -20.61
N PHE A 111 14.79 -6.76 -19.77
CA PHE A 111 14.60 -6.62 -18.33
C PHE A 111 15.49 -7.63 -17.58
N PRO A 112 16.78 -7.33 -17.38
CA PRO A 112 17.68 -8.22 -16.65
C PRO A 112 17.07 -8.56 -15.28
N LEU A 113 17.07 -9.87 -14.97
CA LEU A 113 16.46 -10.44 -13.78
C LEU A 113 17.42 -11.42 -13.12
N LEU A 114 17.79 -11.11 -11.89
CA LEU A 114 18.67 -11.93 -11.07
C LEU A 114 17.90 -12.53 -9.90
N PHE A 115 17.97 -13.84 -9.73
CA PHE A 115 17.37 -14.53 -8.59
C PHE A 115 18.41 -14.91 -7.55
N TYR A 116 18.34 -14.31 -6.37
CA TYR A 116 19.08 -14.71 -5.17
C TYR A 116 18.19 -15.64 -4.36
N ARG A 117 18.06 -16.90 -4.83
CA ARG A 117 17.11 -17.87 -4.29
C ARG A 117 17.76 -19.19 -3.86
N GLU A 118 19.09 -19.23 -3.74
CA GLU A 118 19.77 -20.43 -3.27
C GLU A 118 19.55 -20.62 -1.78
N ASN A 119 19.04 -21.77 -1.39
CA ASN A 119 18.74 -22.11 0.01
C ASN A 119 17.90 -21.06 0.76
N CYS A 120 16.98 -20.37 0.06
CA CYS A 120 16.09 -19.39 0.69
C CYS A 120 14.88 -20.05 1.37
N ALA A 121 14.24 -19.31 2.24
CA ALA A 121 13.17 -19.82 3.12
C ALA A 121 11.99 -20.42 2.34
N ASP A 122 11.47 -19.74 1.30
CA ASP A 122 10.30 -20.19 0.55
C ASP A 122 10.56 -21.44 -0.33
N MET A 123 11.83 -21.84 -0.50
CA MET A 123 12.21 -23.12 -1.11
C MET A 123 12.29 -24.27 -0.10
N ALA A 124 11.99 -24.00 1.18
CA ALA A 124 12.04 -24.97 2.27
C ALA A 124 10.72 -25.01 3.07
N ILE A 125 9.59 -24.84 2.39
CA ILE A 125 8.27 -24.97 3.03
C ILE A 125 8.15 -26.37 3.63
N ALA A 126 7.88 -26.42 4.94
CA ALA A 126 7.70 -27.67 5.65
C ALA A 126 6.34 -28.29 5.28
N ALA A 127 6.38 -29.43 4.59
CA ALA A 127 5.16 -30.07 4.10
C ALA A 127 4.24 -30.54 5.23
N ASP A 128 4.80 -30.99 6.34
CA ASP A 128 4.08 -31.46 7.54
C ASP A 128 3.36 -30.34 8.28
N ALA A 129 3.81 -29.10 8.14
CA ALA A 129 3.16 -27.92 8.70
C ALA A 129 1.96 -27.40 7.86
N ILE A 130 1.66 -28.02 6.71
CA ILE A 130 0.46 -27.67 5.92
C ILE A 130 -0.74 -28.37 6.54
N GLU A 131 -1.58 -27.58 7.22
CA GLU A 131 -2.74 -28.07 7.95
C GLU A 131 -3.90 -28.44 7.00
N GLU A 132 -4.44 -29.65 7.17
CA GLU A 132 -5.57 -30.13 6.39
C GLU A 132 -6.83 -29.26 6.59
N GLY A 133 -7.11 -28.86 7.85
CA GLY A 133 -8.25 -28.02 8.19
C GLY A 133 -8.19 -26.65 7.51
N PHE A 134 -7.00 -26.07 7.39
CA PHE A 134 -6.82 -24.81 6.66
C PHE A 134 -7.17 -24.95 5.17
N ILE A 135 -6.68 -26.00 4.50
CA ILE A 135 -6.98 -26.26 3.09
C ILE A 135 -8.47 -26.58 2.89
N ALA A 136 -9.09 -27.31 3.84
CA ALA A 136 -10.52 -27.59 3.83
C ALA A 136 -11.38 -26.33 3.93
N ASP A 137 -10.88 -25.29 4.58
CA ASP A 137 -11.55 -23.98 4.70
C ASP A 137 -11.37 -23.06 3.47
N CYS A 138 -10.67 -23.52 2.43
CA CYS A 138 -10.44 -22.77 1.19
C CYS A 138 -11.39 -23.22 0.06
N ARG A 139 -11.94 -22.30 -0.70
CA ARG A 139 -12.71 -22.58 -1.91
C ARG A 139 -11.83 -23.01 -3.07
N ALA A 140 -10.64 -22.41 -3.18
CA ALA A 140 -9.63 -22.74 -4.16
C ALA A 140 -8.22 -22.75 -3.56
N LEU A 141 -7.36 -23.64 -4.06
CA LEU A 141 -5.94 -23.70 -3.81
C LEU A 141 -5.21 -23.49 -5.14
N LEU A 142 -4.40 -22.41 -5.23
CA LEU A 142 -3.52 -22.17 -6.36
C LEU A 142 -2.10 -22.56 -6.01
N ILE A 143 -1.47 -23.26 -6.94
CA ILE A 143 -0.03 -23.57 -6.92
C ILE A 143 0.60 -23.03 -8.20
N THR A 144 1.83 -22.53 -8.11
CA THR A 144 2.61 -22.12 -9.28
C THR A 144 3.65 -23.19 -9.64
N GLY A 145 3.86 -23.43 -10.93
CA GLY A 145 4.72 -24.53 -11.42
C GLY A 145 6.18 -24.40 -10.99
N THR A 146 6.64 -23.20 -10.67
CA THR A 146 7.98 -23.03 -10.06
C THR A 146 8.14 -23.74 -8.72
N HIS A 147 7.04 -24.01 -8.00
CA HIS A 147 7.04 -24.78 -6.75
C HIS A 147 6.97 -26.31 -6.97
N LEU A 148 7.09 -26.73 -8.22
CA LEU A 148 7.29 -28.13 -8.58
C LEU A 148 8.76 -28.45 -8.96
N SER A 149 9.63 -27.44 -8.99
CA SER A 149 11.01 -27.51 -9.50
C SER A 149 12.00 -28.18 -8.55
N GLN A 150 11.72 -28.21 -7.24
CA GLN A 150 12.61 -28.77 -6.23
C GLN A 150 11.85 -29.76 -5.33
N PRO A 151 12.53 -30.82 -4.82
CA PRO A 151 11.87 -31.90 -4.05
C PRO A 151 11.08 -31.41 -2.83
N ALA A 152 11.63 -30.49 -2.03
CA ALA A 152 10.97 -30.01 -0.80
C ALA A 152 9.66 -29.27 -1.10
N VAL A 153 9.69 -28.29 -2.01
CA VAL A 153 8.49 -27.52 -2.37
C VAL A 153 7.48 -28.34 -3.17
N ARG A 154 7.95 -29.33 -3.93
CA ARG A 154 7.09 -30.32 -4.59
C ARG A 154 6.34 -31.18 -3.57
N ALA A 155 7.03 -31.65 -2.51
CA ALA A 155 6.40 -32.41 -1.43
C ALA A 155 5.32 -31.59 -0.70
N ALA A 156 5.59 -30.33 -0.41
CA ALA A 156 4.61 -29.39 0.18
C ALA A 156 3.39 -29.20 -0.76
N SER A 157 3.62 -28.99 -2.05
CA SER A 157 2.57 -28.86 -3.07
C SER A 157 1.71 -30.12 -3.17
N THR A 158 2.35 -31.30 -3.23
CA THR A 158 1.65 -32.59 -3.29
C THR A 158 0.77 -32.83 -2.05
N ARG A 159 1.28 -32.48 -0.85
CA ARG A 159 0.51 -32.60 0.37
C ARG A 159 -0.72 -31.67 0.37
N ALA A 160 -0.53 -30.42 -0.02
CA ALA A 160 -1.63 -29.46 -0.12
C ALA A 160 -2.70 -29.90 -1.13
N LEU A 161 -2.29 -30.43 -2.30
CA LEU A 161 -3.20 -31.00 -3.30
C LEU A 161 -3.94 -32.23 -2.79
N ALA A 162 -3.28 -33.11 -2.02
CA ALA A 162 -3.93 -34.25 -1.41
C ALA A 162 -5.01 -33.83 -0.40
N HIS A 163 -4.75 -32.79 0.43
CA HIS A 163 -5.76 -32.21 1.30
C HIS A 163 -6.91 -31.58 0.47
N ALA A 164 -6.60 -30.78 -0.54
CA ALA A 164 -7.58 -30.15 -1.41
C ALA A 164 -8.50 -31.18 -2.10
N GLY A 165 -7.95 -32.29 -2.58
CA GLY A 165 -8.70 -33.38 -3.21
C GLY A 165 -9.70 -34.06 -2.26
N ARG A 166 -9.31 -34.29 -0.99
CA ARG A 166 -10.23 -34.88 0.01
C ARG A 166 -11.40 -33.99 0.37
N HIS A 167 -11.24 -32.68 0.25
CA HIS A 167 -12.25 -31.69 0.64
C HIS A 167 -12.93 -31.00 -0.53
N ALA A 168 -12.74 -31.48 -1.76
CA ALA A 168 -13.27 -30.88 -2.99
C ALA A 168 -12.95 -29.38 -3.12
N THR A 169 -11.79 -28.94 -2.63
CA THR A 169 -11.23 -27.59 -2.87
C THR A 169 -10.78 -27.53 -4.32
N LEU A 170 -11.17 -26.48 -5.06
CA LEU A 170 -10.74 -26.29 -6.46
C LEU A 170 -9.22 -26.20 -6.53
N ARG A 171 -8.58 -27.01 -7.37
CA ARG A 171 -7.14 -27.09 -7.52
C ARG A 171 -6.69 -26.39 -8.80
N VAL A 172 -5.93 -25.32 -8.66
CA VAL A 172 -5.51 -24.45 -9.76
C VAL A 172 -3.98 -24.50 -9.90
N LEU A 173 -3.49 -24.69 -11.13
CA LEU A 173 -2.10 -24.53 -11.49
C LEU A 173 -1.95 -23.30 -12.39
N ASP A 174 -1.15 -22.31 -11.99
CA ASP A 174 -0.50 -21.40 -12.94
C ASP A 174 0.85 -22.03 -13.32
N ILE A 175 1.05 -22.34 -14.58
CA ILE A 175 2.23 -23.10 -15.03
C ILE A 175 3.53 -22.34 -14.71
N ASP A 176 3.53 -21.01 -14.78
CA ASP A 176 4.63 -20.11 -14.32
C ASP A 176 6.01 -20.75 -14.50
N TYR A 177 6.41 -21.02 -15.73
CA TYR A 177 7.67 -21.66 -16.02
C TYR A 177 8.84 -20.67 -15.97
N ARG A 178 9.90 -21.04 -15.25
CA ARG A 178 11.14 -20.25 -15.14
C ARG A 178 12.34 -21.19 -15.25
N PRO A 179 13.03 -21.26 -16.42
CA PRO A 179 14.14 -22.19 -16.67
C PRO A 179 15.25 -22.11 -15.61
N VAL A 180 15.59 -20.92 -15.13
CA VAL A 180 16.62 -20.71 -14.11
C VAL A 180 16.31 -21.44 -12.79
N LEU A 181 15.05 -21.53 -12.41
CA LEU A 181 14.62 -22.21 -11.19
C LEU A 181 14.60 -23.74 -11.34
N TRP A 182 14.60 -24.23 -12.59
CA TRP A 182 14.77 -25.63 -12.94
C TRP A 182 16.24 -26.00 -13.22
N GLY A 183 17.16 -25.04 -13.07
CA GLY A 183 18.59 -25.26 -13.31
C GLY A 183 18.97 -25.40 -14.80
N LEU A 184 18.14 -24.89 -15.71
CA LEU A 184 18.34 -24.99 -17.15
C LEU A 184 19.13 -23.83 -17.74
N THR A 185 19.23 -22.73 -17.04
CA THR A 185 20.01 -21.54 -17.40
C THR A 185 21.01 -21.19 -16.30
N LYS A 186 21.95 -20.30 -16.59
CA LYS A 186 22.89 -19.79 -15.60
C LYS A 186 22.16 -19.02 -14.52
N ARG A 187 22.66 -19.02 -13.29
CA ARG A 187 22.05 -18.32 -12.14
C ARG A 187 21.78 -16.83 -12.38
N GLY A 188 22.58 -16.17 -13.22
CA GLY A 188 22.40 -14.77 -13.62
C GLY A 188 21.44 -14.54 -14.77
N ASP A 189 20.82 -15.57 -15.32
CA ASP A 189 19.91 -15.50 -16.47
C ASP A 189 18.47 -15.82 -16.06
N GLY A 190 17.85 -14.90 -15.33
CA GLY A 190 16.42 -14.96 -15.03
C GLY A 190 15.54 -14.39 -16.15
N GLN A 191 16.13 -13.75 -17.15
CA GLN A 191 15.41 -13.15 -18.28
C GLN A 191 14.94 -14.19 -19.29
N THR A 192 15.72 -15.24 -19.52
CA THR A 192 15.35 -16.35 -20.42
C THR A 192 14.09 -17.04 -19.89
N ARG A 193 13.03 -17.07 -20.71
CA ARG A 193 11.69 -17.51 -20.32
C ARG A 193 11.39 -18.95 -20.69
N PHE A 194 11.81 -19.40 -21.88
CA PHE A 194 11.34 -20.64 -22.47
C PHE A 194 12.50 -21.46 -23.00
N VAL A 195 12.86 -22.51 -22.24
CA VAL A 195 13.86 -23.52 -22.64
C VAL A 195 13.14 -24.86 -22.58
N PRO A 196 12.86 -25.52 -23.74
CA PRO A 196 12.27 -26.83 -23.74
C PRO A 196 13.21 -27.86 -23.06
N ASP A 197 12.65 -28.63 -22.12
CA ASP A 197 13.38 -29.71 -21.44
C ASP A 197 12.41 -30.86 -21.11
N ALA A 198 12.74 -32.04 -21.55
CA ALA A 198 11.91 -33.24 -21.41
C ALA A 198 11.69 -33.64 -19.94
N ARG A 199 12.64 -33.36 -19.03
CA ARG A 199 12.51 -33.67 -17.61
C ARG A 199 11.49 -32.74 -16.95
N VAL A 200 11.49 -31.46 -17.33
CA VAL A 200 10.49 -30.50 -16.87
C VAL A 200 9.09 -30.88 -17.36
N THR A 201 8.97 -31.18 -18.65
CA THR A 201 7.74 -31.69 -19.25
C THR A 201 7.21 -32.92 -18.50
N ALA A 202 8.04 -33.94 -18.29
CA ALA A 202 7.63 -35.14 -17.55
C ALA A 202 7.20 -34.82 -16.10
N SER A 203 7.96 -33.94 -15.42
CA SER A 203 7.65 -33.52 -14.07
C SER A 203 6.31 -32.78 -13.97
N LEU A 204 5.99 -31.91 -14.93
CA LEU A 204 4.69 -31.23 -14.99
C LEU A 204 3.57 -32.23 -15.30
N GLN A 205 3.75 -33.08 -16.31
CA GLN A 205 2.75 -34.07 -16.74
C GLN A 205 2.36 -35.04 -15.63
N GLU A 206 3.28 -35.43 -14.75
CA GLU A 206 2.98 -36.22 -13.55
C GLU A 206 2.01 -35.52 -12.59
N MET A 207 2.05 -34.18 -12.53
CA MET A 207 1.24 -33.40 -11.60
C MET A 207 -0.09 -32.95 -12.21
N LEU A 208 -0.19 -32.80 -13.55
CA LEU A 208 -1.39 -32.27 -14.23
C LEU A 208 -2.70 -32.95 -13.83
N PRO A 209 -2.80 -34.28 -13.61
CA PRO A 209 -4.05 -34.94 -13.22
C PRO A 209 -4.59 -34.50 -11.85
N GLN A 210 -3.80 -33.85 -11.04
CA GLN A 210 -4.20 -33.38 -9.72
C GLN A 210 -4.93 -32.03 -9.74
N PHE A 211 -5.01 -31.36 -10.89
CA PHE A 211 -5.60 -30.03 -11.01
C PHE A 211 -6.95 -30.06 -11.74
N ASP A 212 -7.78 -29.07 -11.43
CA ASP A 212 -9.09 -28.85 -12.04
C ASP A 212 -9.07 -27.69 -13.06
N LEU A 213 -8.11 -26.74 -12.89
CA LEU A 213 -7.89 -25.61 -13.78
C LEU A 213 -6.38 -25.38 -13.99
N LEU A 214 -5.99 -25.24 -15.24
CA LEU A 214 -4.64 -24.90 -15.67
C LEU A 214 -4.66 -23.50 -16.29
N ILE A 215 -3.73 -22.64 -15.92
CA ILE A 215 -3.52 -21.29 -16.47
C ILE A 215 -2.10 -21.24 -17.01
N GLY A 216 -1.89 -20.75 -18.23
CA GLY A 216 -0.55 -20.63 -18.79
C GLY A 216 -0.53 -19.82 -20.08
N THR A 217 0.66 -19.40 -20.51
CA THR A 217 0.89 -18.85 -21.86
C THR A 217 0.96 -19.95 -22.89
N GLU A 218 1.01 -19.57 -24.16
CA GLU A 218 1.21 -20.51 -25.27
C GLU A 218 2.47 -21.35 -25.06
N GLU A 219 3.58 -20.69 -24.69
CA GLU A 219 4.87 -21.35 -24.47
C GLU A 219 4.86 -22.21 -23.20
N GLU A 220 4.16 -21.81 -22.15
CA GLU A 220 4.02 -22.61 -20.94
C GLU A 220 3.21 -23.89 -21.20
N PHE A 221 2.16 -23.83 -22.02
CA PHE A 221 1.48 -25.02 -22.50
C PHE A 221 2.33 -25.87 -23.44
N ALA A 222 3.19 -25.25 -24.26
CA ALA A 222 4.15 -25.98 -25.08
C ALA A 222 5.17 -26.77 -24.23
N ILE A 223 5.61 -26.22 -23.11
CA ILE A 223 6.45 -26.93 -22.11
C ILE A 223 5.65 -28.07 -21.46
N ALA A 224 4.42 -27.81 -21.00
CA ALA A 224 3.60 -28.83 -20.33
C ALA A 224 3.20 -29.98 -21.28
N GLY A 225 2.88 -29.68 -22.53
CA GLY A 225 2.54 -30.68 -23.54
C GLY A 225 3.75 -31.38 -24.14
N GLY A 226 4.90 -30.73 -24.14
CA GLY A 226 6.16 -31.26 -24.71
C GLY A 226 6.22 -31.23 -26.24
N VAL A 227 5.45 -30.36 -26.89
CA VAL A 227 5.46 -30.17 -28.36
C VAL A 227 5.79 -28.71 -28.69
N PRO A 228 7.07 -28.30 -28.61
CA PRO A 228 7.46 -26.93 -28.89
C PRO A 228 7.07 -26.48 -30.31
N GLY A 229 6.53 -25.26 -30.42
CA GLY A 229 6.14 -24.66 -31.70
C GLY A 229 4.76 -25.10 -32.23
N ASP A 230 4.06 -26.03 -31.57
CA ASP A 230 2.68 -26.39 -31.89
C ASP A 230 1.81 -26.39 -30.65
N LEU A 231 1.12 -25.27 -30.43
CA LEU A 231 0.24 -25.08 -29.29
C LEU A 231 -0.92 -26.07 -29.28
N LEU A 232 -1.59 -26.32 -30.43
CA LEU A 232 -2.73 -27.22 -30.49
C LEU A 232 -2.35 -28.67 -30.20
N ALA A 233 -1.20 -29.12 -30.73
CA ALA A 233 -0.67 -30.44 -30.40
C ALA A 233 -0.32 -30.53 -28.91
N SER A 234 0.28 -29.49 -28.34
CA SER A 234 0.60 -29.41 -26.91
C SER A 234 -0.67 -29.48 -26.04
N LEU A 235 -1.72 -28.73 -26.37
CA LEU A 235 -3.01 -28.77 -25.67
C LEU A 235 -3.68 -30.14 -25.77
N ARG A 236 -3.62 -30.80 -26.95
CA ARG A 236 -4.10 -32.18 -27.12
C ARG A 236 -3.36 -33.16 -26.23
N ARG A 237 -2.03 -33.01 -26.16
CA ARG A 237 -1.19 -33.86 -25.30
C ARG A 237 -1.53 -33.64 -23.80
N VAL A 238 -1.72 -32.38 -23.36
CA VAL A 238 -2.18 -32.07 -22.00
C VAL A 238 -3.56 -32.67 -21.75
N ARG A 239 -4.48 -32.58 -22.71
CA ARG A 239 -5.85 -33.13 -22.58
C ARG A 239 -5.87 -34.67 -22.48
N GLU A 240 -4.94 -35.36 -23.10
CA GLU A 240 -4.78 -36.82 -22.94
C GLU A 240 -4.41 -37.20 -21.50
N ILE A 241 -3.75 -36.29 -20.76
CA ILE A 241 -3.24 -36.54 -19.42
C ILE A 241 -4.24 -36.09 -18.35
N THR A 242 -4.97 -34.98 -18.57
CA THR A 242 -5.88 -34.39 -17.57
C THR A 242 -7.20 -33.92 -18.15
N HIS A 243 -8.25 -33.94 -17.30
CA HIS A 243 -9.53 -33.36 -17.60
C HIS A 243 -9.67 -31.89 -17.17
N ALA A 244 -8.63 -31.30 -16.60
CA ALA A 244 -8.62 -29.92 -16.13
C ALA A 244 -9.03 -28.92 -17.24
N ALA A 245 -9.79 -27.91 -16.92
CA ALA A 245 -10.00 -26.80 -17.83
C ALA A 245 -8.68 -26.06 -18.06
N MET A 246 -8.44 -25.60 -19.28
CA MET A 246 -7.23 -24.88 -19.65
C MET A 246 -7.57 -23.45 -20.06
N VAL A 247 -6.96 -22.46 -19.43
CA VAL A 247 -7.02 -21.04 -19.83
C VAL A 247 -5.67 -20.65 -20.42
N VAL A 248 -5.66 -20.41 -21.71
CA VAL A 248 -4.46 -20.05 -22.46
C VAL A 248 -4.36 -18.54 -22.58
N LYS A 249 -3.31 -17.95 -22.02
CA LYS A 249 -2.97 -16.52 -22.12
C LYS A 249 -2.31 -16.26 -23.47
N LEU A 250 -2.85 -15.34 -24.28
CA LEU A 250 -2.41 -15.00 -25.64
C LEU A 250 -1.79 -13.58 -25.71
N GLY A 251 -1.29 -13.09 -24.58
CA GLY A 251 -0.73 -11.75 -24.47
C GLY A 251 -1.73 -10.66 -24.88
N PRO A 252 -1.37 -9.72 -25.76
CA PRO A 252 -2.25 -8.64 -26.19
C PRO A 252 -3.47 -9.10 -26.98
N LEU A 253 -3.54 -10.36 -27.40
CA LEU A 253 -4.71 -10.94 -28.04
C LEU A 253 -5.77 -11.41 -27.04
N GLY A 254 -5.42 -11.49 -25.75
CA GLY A 254 -6.32 -11.88 -24.68
C GLY A 254 -6.13 -13.32 -24.20
N CYS A 255 -7.22 -14.09 -24.14
CA CYS A 255 -7.16 -15.48 -23.68
C CYS A 255 -8.28 -16.33 -24.30
N CYS A 256 -8.13 -17.64 -24.19
CA CYS A 256 -9.19 -18.59 -24.55
C CYS A 256 -9.33 -19.69 -23.49
N LEU A 257 -10.51 -20.33 -23.46
CA LEU A 257 -10.87 -21.44 -22.57
C LEU A 257 -11.03 -22.74 -23.37
N VAL A 258 -10.31 -23.77 -22.97
CA VAL A 258 -10.49 -25.15 -23.45
C VAL A 258 -10.98 -26.00 -22.28
N ALA A 259 -12.30 -26.05 -22.08
CA ALA A 259 -12.93 -26.82 -21.00
C ALA A 259 -13.13 -28.31 -21.32
N GLY A 260 -13.29 -28.65 -22.60
CA GLY A 260 -13.52 -30.02 -23.10
C GLY A 260 -12.46 -30.45 -24.10
N ALA A 261 -12.92 -31.05 -25.21
CA ALA A 261 -12.03 -31.42 -26.32
C ALA A 261 -11.31 -30.17 -26.87
N VAL A 262 -10.06 -30.35 -27.27
CA VAL A 262 -9.27 -29.28 -27.92
C VAL A 262 -9.83 -29.01 -29.31
N PRO A 263 -10.21 -27.79 -29.66
CA PRO A 263 -10.77 -27.49 -30.98
C PRO A 263 -9.74 -27.65 -32.09
N GLU A 264 -10.20 -27.69 -33.34
CA GLU A 264 -9.28 -27.71 -34.50
C GLU A 264 -8.51 -26.39 -34.66
N ARG A 265 -9.15 -25.26 -34.34
CA ARG A 265 -8.56 -23.92 -34.32
C ARG A 265 -8.85 -23.26 -32.98
N LEU A 266 -7.89 -22.60 -32.42
CA LEU A 266 -8.04 -21.91 -31.12
C LEU A 266 -9.15 -20.86 -31.14
N ALA A 267 -9.41 -20.24 -32.28
CA ALA A 267 -10.48 -19.27 -32.48
C ALA A 267 -11.90 -19.86 -32.31
N ASP A 268 -12.05 -21.20 -32.36
CA ASP A 268 -13.31 -21.86 -32.16
C ASP A 268 -13.61 -22.12 -30.65
N ALA A 269 -12.65 -21.89 -29.79
CA ALA A 269 -12.83 -21.89 -28.32
C ALA A 269 -13.48 -20.58 -27.83
N PRO A 270 -14.15 -20.58 -26.66
CA PRO A 270 -14.55 -19.36 -25.99
C PRO A 270 -13.33 -18.44 -25.75
N THR A 271 -13.36 -17.23 -26.29
CA THR A 271 -12.27 -16.26 -26.21
C THR A 271 -12.70 -14.98 -25.53
N SER A 272 -11.75 -14.28 -24.93
CA SER A 272 -11.91 -12.90 -24.49
C SER A 272 -10.78 -12.06 -25.06
N ALA A 273 -11.13 -10.98 -25.75
CA ALA A 273 -10.17 -10.10 -26.39
C ALA A 273 -9.27 -9.40 -25.34
N GLY A 274 -8.00 -9.27 -25.66
CA GLY A 274 -7.05 -8.55 -24.83
C GLY A 274 -7.21 -7.03 -24.95
N GLU A 275 -6.51 -6.34 -24.08
CA GLU A 275 -6.47 -4.89 -24.04
C GLU A 275 -5.09 -4.41 -24.54
N ARG A 276 -5.08 -3.61 -25.60
CA ARG A 276 -3.85 -3.03 -26.14
C ARG A 276 -3.51 -1.75 -25.38
N VAL A 277 -2.38 -1.74 -24.71
CA VAL A 277 -1.86 -0.61 -23.94
C VAL A 277 -0.39 -0.40 -24.24
N GLU A 278 0.13 0.78 -23.88
CA GLU A 278 1.56 1.00 -23.86
C GLU A 278 2.20 0.21 -22.72
N VAL A 279 3.23 -0.59 -23.05
CA VAL A 279 3.86 -1.53 -22.11
C VAL A 279 5.14 -0.92 -21.57
N LEU A 280 5.20 -0.69 -20.27
CA LEU A 280 6.43 -0.33 -19.57
C LEU A 280 7.29 -1.57 -19.29
N ASN A 281 6.66 -2.64 -18.81
CA ASN A 281 7.29 -3.93 -18.58
C ASN A 281 6.26 -5.06 -18.61
N VAL A 282 6.67 -6.28 -18.93
CA VAL A 282 5.79 -7.44 -18.99
C VAL A 282 5.76 -8.27 -17.70
N LEU A 283 6.55 -7.89 -16.69
CA LEU A 283 6.66 -8.62 -15.44
C LEU A 283 5.36 -8.49 -14.63
N GLY A 284 4.86 -9.61 -14.13
CA GLY A 284 3.62 -9.64 -13.32
C GLY A 284 2.32 -9.61 -14.11
N ALA A 285 2.36 -9.48 -15.45
CA ALA A 285 1.15 -9.54 -16.28
C ALA A 285 0.36 -10.84 -16.05
N GLY A 286 1.07 -11.98 -16.02
CA GLY A 286 0.49 -13.30 -15.76
C GLY A 286 -0.14 -13.41 -14.38
N ASP A 287 0.53 -12.89 -13.35
CA ASP A 287 0.07 -12.89 -11.97
C ASP A 287 -1.20 -12.04 -11.82
N ALA A 288 -1.21 -10.84 -12.44
CA ALA A 288 -2.38 -9.95 -12.45
C ALA A 288 -3.56 -10.57 -13.21
N PHE A 289 -3.29 -11.20 -14.33
CA PHE A 289 -4.30 -11.95 -15.10
C PHE A 289 -4.90 -13.08 -14.23
N ALA A 290 -4.07 -13.90 -13.59
CA ALA A 290 -4.53 -15.00 -12.74
C ALA A 290 -5.34 -14.48 -11.54
N ALA A 291 -4.91 -13.41 -10.88
CA ALA A 291 -5.66 -12.77 -9.79
C ALA A 291 -7.04 -12.28 -10.25
N GLY A 292 -7.12 -11.61 -11.40
CA GLY A 292 -8.36 -11.13 -11.99
C GLY A 292 -9.29 -12.28 -12.41
N LEU A 293 -8.76 -13.28 -13.11
CA LEU A 293 -9.52 -14.47 -13.55
C LEU A 293 -10.15 -15.21 -12.37
N LEU A 294 -9.32 -15.52 -11.35
CA LEU A 294 -9.78 -16.24 -10.17
C LEU A 294 -10.76 -15.41 -9.35
N THR A 295 -10.60 -14.09 -9.33
CA THR A 295 -11.56 -13.20 -8.68
C THR A 295 -12.93 -13.29 -9.33
N GLY A 296 -13.02 -13.21 -10.64
CA GLY A 296 -14.30 -13.36 -11.37
C GLY A 296 -14.93 -14.74 -11.17
N LEU A 297 -14.16 -15.80 -11.40
CA LEU A 297 -14.64 -17.19 -11.25
C LEU A 297 -15.13 -17.50 -9.83
N LEU A 298 -14.38 -17.07 -8.80
CA LEU A 298 -14.74 -17.28 -7.40
C LEU A 298 -15.92 -16.43 -6.94
N ARG A 299 -16.25 -15.35 -7.65
CA ARG A 299 -17.49 -14.58 -7.48
C ARG A 299 -18.69 -15.22 -8.19
N GLY A 300 -18.45 -16.27 -8.97
CA GLY A 300 -19.52 -16.96 -9.73
C GLY A 300 -19.81 -16.33 -11.08
N GLU A 301 -18.92 -15.47 -11.57
CA GLU A 301 -19.03 -14.89 -12.92
C GLU A 301 -18.77 -15.96 -13.98
N ASP A 302 -19.32 -15.76 -15.17
CA ASP A 302 -19.00 -16.60 -16.32
C ASP A 302 -17.56 -16.37 -16.82
N PHE A 303 -17.09 -17.24 -17.72
CA PHE A 303 -15.74 -17.13 -18.26
C PHE A 303 -15.49 -15.79 -18.96
N ALA A 304 -16.46 -15.29 -19.72
CA ALA A 304 -16.29 -14.06 -20.48
C ALA A 304 -16.07 -12.85 -19.57
N SER A 305 -16.86 -12.75 -18.49
CA SER A 305 -16.75 -11.71 -17.46
C SER A 305 -15.43 -11.82 -16.68
N ALA A 306 -15.10 -13.03 -16.21
CA ALA A 306 -13.85 -13.28 -15.46
C ALA A 306 -12.61 -13.03 -16.33
N ALA A 307 -12.60 -13.43 -17.59
CA ALA A 307 -11.51 -13.20 -18.53
C ALA A 307 -11.36 -11.72 -18.90
N ARG A 308 -12.46 -10.98 -19.04
CA ARG A 308 -12.42 -9.52 -19.24
C ARG A 308 -11.77 -8.82 -18.05
N LEU A 309 -12.13 -9.23 -16.82
CA LEU A 309 -11.48 -8.72 -15.60
C LEU A 309 -9.98 -9.05 -15.57
N ALA A 310 -9.62 -10.28 -15.92
CA ALA A 310 -8.23 -10.74 -15.99
C ALA A 310 -7.39 -9.92 -16.99
N ASN A 311 -7.91 -9.71 -18.21
CA ASN A 311 -7.25 -8.93 -19.25
C ASN A 311 -7.05 -7.47 -18.82
N ALA A 312 -8.03 -6.85 -18.16
CA ALA A 312 -7.90 -5.50 -17.61
C ALA A 312 -6.82 -5.41 -16.52
N CYS A 313 -6.77 -6.38 -15.60
CA CYS A 313 -5.73 -6.44 -14.56
C CYS A 313 -4.33 -6.54 -15.19
N GLY A 314 -4.13 -7.45 -16.15
CA GLY A 314 -2.88 -7.59 -16.87
C GLY A 314 -2.45 -6.32 -17.60
N ALA A 315 -3.38 -5.68 -18.34
CA ALA A 315 -3.14 -4.45 -19.08
C ALA A 315 -2.72 -3.28 -18.17
N ILE A 316 -3.38 -3.12 -17.02
CA ILE A 316 -3.03 -2.07 -16.06
C ILE A 316 -1.64 -2.33 -15.46
N VAL A 317 -1.32 -3.56 -15.09
CA VAL A 317 -0.01 -3.89 -14.48
C VAL A 317 1.14 -3.67 -15.44
N VAL A 318 1.03 -4.05 -16.72
CA VAL A 318 2.14 -3.87 -17.69
C VAL A 318 2.42 -2.40 -18.01
N SER A 319 1.50 -1.50 -17.74
CA SER A 319 1.69 -0.06 -17.92
C SER A 319 2.39 0.64 -16.75
N ARG A 320 2.71 -0.10 -15.68
CA ARG A 320 3.23 0.44 -14.41
C ARG A 320 4.56 -0.17 -14.01
N HIS A 321 5.26 0.53 -13.14
CA HIS A 321 6.44 0.04 -12.47
C HIS A 321 6.08 -1.00 -11.39
N ALA A 322 6.82 -2.11 -11.32
CA ALA A 322 6.60 -3.25 -10.43
C ALA A 322 5.36 -4.12 -10.75
N CYS A 323 5.12 -5.15 -9.92
CA CYS A 323 4.02 -6.11 -10.07
C CYS A 323 2.95 -5.94 -8.98
N ALA A 324 3.21 -6.40 -7.75
CA ALA A 324 2.20 -6.38 -6.68
C ALA A 324 1.64 -4.97 -6.41
N PRO A 325 2.43 -3.92 -6.20
CA PRO A 325 1.87 -2.59 -6.00
C PRO A 325 1.13 -2.04 -7.23
N ALA A 326 1.45 -2.50 -8.44
CA ALA A 326 0.79 -2.10 -9.68
C ALA A 326 -0.60 -2.71 -9.89
N MET A 327 -0.96 -3.74 -9.12
CA MET A 327 -2.28 -4.39 -9.16
C MET A 327 -3.41 -3.37 -9.00
N PRO A 328 -4.45 -3.40 -9.86
CA PRO A 328 -5.53 -2.43 -9.77
C PRO A 328 -6.42 -2.63 -8.55
N THR A 329 -7.04 -1.54 -8.10
CA THR A 329 -8.10 -1.57 -7.11
C THR A 329 -9.48 -1.71 -7.76
N PRO A 330 -10.54 -2.10 -7.03
CA PRO A 330 -11.90 -2.14 -7.58
C PRO A 330 -12.37 -0.79 -8.16
N ALA A 331 -11.96 0.33 -7.57
CA ALA A 331 -12.30 1.67 -8.07
C ALA A 331 -11.63 1.98 -9.41
N GLU A 332 -10.39 1.54 -9.60
CA GLU A 332 -9.68 1.66 -10.86
C GLU A 332 -10.34 0.82 -11.96
N LEU A 333 -10.76 -0.41 -11.64
CA LEU A 333 -11.46 -1.27 -12.57
C LEU A 333 -12.84 -0.72 -12.93
N ALA A 334 -13.57 -0.11 -11.98
CA ALA A 334 -14.82 0.58 -12.26
C ALA A 334 -14.60 1.76 -13.24
N HIS A 335 -13.54 2.56 -13.04
CA HIS A 335 -13.16 3.61 -13.98
C HIS A 335 -12.78 3.03 -15.34
N TRP A 336 -11.98 1.98 -15.38
CA TRP A 336 -11.55 1.28 -16.60
C TRP A 336 -12.75 0.82 -17.45
N PHE A 337 -13.69 0.15 -16.83
CA PHE A 337 -14.89 -0.38 -17.52
C PHE A 337 -15.95 0.69 -17.80
N GLY A 338 -15.87 1.86 -17.13
CA GLY A 338 -16.74 3.01 -17.38
C GLY A 338 -16.52 3.74 -18.72
N GLY A 339 -15.57 3.29 -19.53
CA GLY A 339 -15.41 3.69 -20.93
C GLY A 339 -14.62 4.97 -21.18
N ARG A 340 -14.00 5.56 -20.15
CA ARG A 340 -13.13 6.75 -20.28
C ARG A 340 -11.66 6.38 -20.06
N ARG A 341 -11.13 5.54 -20.91
CA ARG A 341 -9.68 5.27 -20.94
C ARG A 341 -9.06 5.93 -22.16
N GLY A 342 -7.99 6.69 -21.98
CA GLY A 342 -7.10 7.06 -23.06
C GLY A 342 -6.34 5.83 -23.58
N ALA A 343 -5.79 5.93 -24.78
CA ALA A 343 -4.90 4.89 -25.31
C ALA A 343 -3.63 4.74 -24.45
N ASP A 344 -3.20 5.79 -23.79
CA ASP A 344 -2.09 5.83 -22.85
C ASP A 344 -2.62 5.71 -21.41
N VAL A 345 -2.51 4.51 -20.85
CA VAL A 345 -2.92 4.19 -19.47
C VAL A 345 -2.04 4.90 -18.44
N ALA A 346 -0.76 5.08 -18.74
CA ALA A 346 0.18 5.74 -17.84
C ALA A 346 -0.12 7.24 -17.70
N ALA A 347 -0.68 7.88 -18.75
CA ALA A 347 -1.10 9.28 -18.73
C ALA A 347 -2.50 9.52 -18.17
N ASP A 348 -3.26 8.47 -17.82
CA ASP A 348 -4.59 8.62 -17.20
C ASP A 348 -4.47 9.13 -15.77
N ALA A 349 -4.58 10.44 -15.58
CA ALA A 349 -4.46 11.09 -14.28
C ALA A 349 -5.54 10.65 -13.27
N GLN A 350 -6.74 10.28 -13.75
CA GLN A 350 -7.80 9.78 -12.87
C GLN A 350 -7.50 8.35 -12.40
N LEU A 351 -7.01 7.49 -13.27
CA LEU A 351 -6.59 6.13 -12.90
C LEU A 351 -5.42 6.18 -11.90
N ALA A 352 -4.44 7.06 -12.15
CA ALA A 352 -3.31 7.26 -11.24
C ALA A 352 -3.77 7.81 -9.86
N HIS A 353 -4.74 8.74 -9.85
CA HIS A 353 -5.33 9.24 -8.60
C HIS A 353 -6.06 8.14 -7.84
N LEU A 354 -6.93 7.37 -8.51
CA LEU A 354 -7.67 6.26 -7.90
C LEU A 354 -6.72 5.22 -7.31
N HIS A 355 -5.66 4.84 -8.02
CA HIS A 355 -4.65 3.93 -7.52
C HIS A 355 -4.06 4.43 -6.19
N ARG A 356 -3.66 5.70 -6.15
CA ARG A 356 -3.07 6.34 -4.98
C ARG A 356 -4.00 6.34 -3.76
N VAL A 357 -5.28 6.67 -3.96
CA VAL A 357 -6.22 6.95 -2.86
C VAL A 357 -7.04 5.75 -2.43
N THR A 358 -7.15 4.70 -3.26
CA THR A 358 -7.95 3.50 -2.96
C THR A 358 -7.11 2.25 -2.68
N ALA A 359 -5.78 2.28 -2.92
CA ALA A 359 -4.88 1.24 -2.43
C ALA A 359 -4.88 1.22 -0.89
N PRO A 360 -4.85 0.03 -0.26
CA PRO A 360 -4.87 -0.08 1.19
C PRO A 360 -3.73 0.68 1.86
N ARG A 361 -4.08 1.49 2.85
CA ARG A 361 -3.16 2.28 3.69
C ARG A 361 -3.65 2.25 5.14
N ALA A 362 -2.80 2.70 6.07
CA ALA A 362 -3.22 2.88 7.47
C ALA A 362 -4.51 3.72 7.53
N ARG A 363 -5.51 3.24 8.28
CA ARG A 363 -6.78 3.95 8.49
C ARG A 363 -6.69 4.79 9.76
N TRP A 364 -7.25 6.00 9.67
CA TRP A 364 -7.29 6.95 10.76
C TRP A 364 -8.73 7.41 10.96
N ASP A 365 -9.50 6.64 11.72
CA ASP A 365 -10.90 6.98 12.04
C ASP A 365 -10.98 8.09 13.09
N GLU A 366 -9.98 8.16 13.97
CA GLU A 366 -9.73 9.20 14.93
C GLU A 366 -8.25 9.61 14.88
N LEU A 367 -7.95 10.90 15.00
CA LEU A 367 -6.59 11.40 14.92
C LEU A 367 -6.33 12.51 15.95
N ASN A 368 -5.55 12.17 16.98
CA ASN A 368 -5.16 13.07 18.06
C ASN A 368 -3.69 13.43 17.88
N VAL A 369 -3.40 14.65 17.40
CA VAL A 369 -2.03 15.05 17.03
C VAL A 369 -1.51 16.15 17.92
N MET A 370 -0.36 15.88 18.56
CA MET A 370 0.44 16.89 19.22
C MET A 370 1.36 17.58 18.21
N ALA A 371 1.15 18.86 17.98
CA ALA A 371 1.90 19.64 17.00
C ALA A 371 3.04 20.44 17.65
N PHE A 372 4.28 20.13 17.29
CA PHE A 372 5.48 20.86 17.73
C PHE A 372 6.49 21.04 16.58
N ASP A 373 5.98 21.16 15.36
CA ASP A 373 6.72 21.53 14.14
C ASP A 373 7.11 23.03 14.10
N HIS A 374 6.75 23.78 15.13
CA HIS A 374 7.14 25.16 15.31
C HIS A 374 8.65 25.29 15.42
N ARG A 375 9.21 26.38 14.91
CA ARG A 375 10.65 26.67 14.92
C ARG A 375 10.92 28.00 15.64
N SER A 376 10.58 29.13 15.04
CA SER A 376 10.79 30.47 15.62
C SER A 376 10.16 30.62 17.01
N GLN A 377 8.96 30.05 17.22
CA GLN A 377 8.23 30.13 18.47
C GLN A 377 8.96 29.43 19.64
N PHE A 378 9.65 28.34 19.41
CA PHE A 378 10.48 27.69 20.42
C PHE A 378 11.70 28.53 20.78
N PHE A 379 12.32 29.19 19.80
CA PHE A 379 13.44 30.10 20.05
C PHE A 379 13.00 31.38 20.78
N GLU A 380 11.84 31.91 20.45
CA GLU A 380 11.25 33.02 21.16
C GLU A 380 11.00 32.68 22.64
N LEU A 381 10.48 31.47 22.91
CA LEU A 381 10.30 30.97 24.27
C LEU A 381 11.63 30.79 25.00
N ALA A 382 12.64 30.19 24.36
CA ALA A 382 13.95 30.00 24.96
C ALA A 382 14.59 31.34 25.31
N ARG A 383 14.59 32.31 24.38
CA ARG A 383 15.11 33.68 24.62
C ARG A 383 14.36 34.39 25.73
N ALA A 384 13.02 34.32 25.73
CA ALA A 384 12.21 34.94 26.80
C ALA A 384 12.46 34.31 28.18
N ALA A 385 12.84 33.03 28.22
CA ALA A 385 13.20 32.32 29.44
C ALA A 385 14.67 32.51 29.85
N GLY A 386 15.50 33.21 29.06
CA GLY A 386 16.95 33.31 29.28
C GLY A 386 17.70 31.99 29.06
N ALA A 387 17.12 31.06 28.35
CA ALA A 387 17.69 29.74 28.09
C ALA A 387 18.41 29.69 26.72
N PRO A 388 19.49 28.90 26.57
CA PRO A 388 20.13 28.73 25.28
C PRO A 388 19.25 27.97 24.30
N GLU A 389 19.24 28.38 23.03
CA GLU A 389 18.47 27.77 21.95
C GLU A 389 18.82 26.27 21.75
N SER A 390 20.01 25.84 22.13
CA SER A 390 20.45 24.43 22.11
C SER A 390 19.62 23.50 23.00
N ARG A 391 18.75 24.02 23.87
CA ARG A 391 17.81 23.21 24.66
C ARG A 391 16.55 22.81 23.86
N VAL A 392 16.26 23.45 22.73
CA VAL A 392 15.05 23.20 21.95
C VAL A 392 14.96 21.73 21.47
N PRO A 393 15.99 21.07 20.94
CA PRO A 393 15.92 19.66 20.59
C PRO A 393 15.56 18.75 21.77
N ALA A 394 16.14 18.98 22.94
CA ALA A 394 15.81 18.23 24.15
C ALA A 394 14.35 18.41 24.57
N LEU A 395 13.84 19.65 24.52
CA LEU A 395 12.45 19.96 24.77
C LEU A 395 11.51 19.18 23.84
N LYS A 396 11.80 19.12 22.55
CA LYS A 396 11.02 18.36 21.56
C LYS A 396 11.04 16.84 21.84
N ARG A 397 12.15 16.33 22.33
CA ARG A 397 12.22 14.92 22.80
C ARG A 397 11.27 14.65 23.97
N LEU A 398 11.17 15.59 24.93
CA LEU A 398 10.24 15.45 26.04
C LEU A 398 8.77 15.51 25.60
N LEU A 399 8.46 16.26 24.55
CA LEU A 399 7.11 16.26 23.96
C LEU A 399 6.72 14.90 23.37
N VAL A 400 7.67 14.16 22.77
CA VAL A 400 7.41 12.78 22.36
C VAL A 400 7.08 11.89 23.56
N ARG A 401 7.83 12.01 24.67
CA ARG A 401 7.56 11.27 25.91
C ARG A 401 6.18 11.62 26.51
N ALA A 402 5.77 12.87 26.43
CA ALA A 402 4.43 13.29 26.84
C ALA A 402 3.35 12.63 25.95
N ALA A 403 3.58 12.56 24.64
CA ALA A 403 2.70 11.88 23.69
C ALA A 403 2.60 10.38 23.97
N GLU A 404 3.71 9.70 24.26
CA GLU A 404 3.75 8.28 24.68
C GLU A 404 2.89 8.03 25.93
N ARG A 405 3.01 8.93 26.92
CA ARG A 405 2.23 8.84 28.14
C ARG A 405 0.72 8.95 27.88
N VAL A 406 0.31 9.86 27.02
CA VAL A 406 -1.10 10.06 26.66
C VAL A 406 -1.63 8.89 25.82
N GLU A 407 -0.84 8.37 24.89
CA GLU A 407 -1.20 7.16 24.14
C GLU A 407 -1.53 6.00 25.08
N ALA A 408 -0.66 5.78 26.06
CA ALA A 408 -0.83 4.68 27.03
C ALA A 408 -2.05 4.93 27.96
N SER A 409 -2.18 6.15 28.53
CA SER A 409 -3.23 6.46 29.49
C SER A 409 -4.64 6.56 28.89
N ARG A 410 -4.75 6.90 27.60
CA ARG A 410 -6.02 7.06 26.89
C ARG A 410 -6.32 5.98 25.85
N GLY A 411 -5.44 4.98 25.72
CA GLY A 411 -5.60 3.89 24.75
C GLY A 411 -5.71 4.41 23.30
N LEU A 412 -4.72 5.22 22.88
CA LEU A 412 -4.72 5.88 21.56
C LEU A 412 -3.92 5.09 20.50
N GLN A 413 -3.65 3.80 20.68
CA GLN A 413 -2.99 2.97 19.67
C GLN A 413 -3.74 3.07 18.34
N GLY A 414 -3.03 3.43 17.25
CA GLY A 414 -3.61 3.67 15.94
C GLY A 414 -4.48 4.94 15.81
N ARG A 415 -4.42 5.86 16.82
CA ARG A 415 -5.15 7.14 16.83
C ARG A 415 -4.28 8.32 17.25
N MET A 416 -3.02 8.04 17.58
CA MET A 416 -2.03 9.00 18.02
C MET A 416 -1.22 9.53 16.86
N GLY A 417 -0.86 10.82 16.90
CA GLY A 417 0.06 11.40 15.94
C GLY A 417 0.86 12.57 16.50
N VAL A 418 1.91 12.91 15.77
CA VAL A 418 2.75 14.09 16.04
C VAL A 418 2.99 14.85 14.74
N LEU A 419 3.14 16.17 14.88
CA LEU A 419 3.59 17.05 13.81
C LEU A 419 4.91 17.67 14.26
N VAL A 420 6.01 17.33 13.60
CA VAL A 420 7.38 17.63 14.03
C VAL A 420 8.26 17.99 12.83
N ASP A 421 9.14 18.99 13.01
CA ASP A 421 10.14 19.38 12.01
C ASP A 421 11.41 18.52 12.10
N ASP A 422 12.21 18.53 11.06
CA ASP A 422 13.46 17.80 10.96
C ASP A 422 14.70 18.63 11.34
N VAL A 423 14.58 19.96 11.37
CA VAL A 423 15.74 20.84 11.59
C VAL A 423 16.14 20.88 13.07
N TYR A 424 15.16 21.00 13.96
CA TYR A 424 15.37 21.07 15.41
C TYR A 424 14.67 19.96 16.17
N GLY A 425 13.95 19.13 15.47
CA GLY A 425 13.19 17.99 15.99
C GLY A 425 13.68 16.65 15.46
N GLU A 426 14.86 16.54 14.88
CA GLU A 426 15.35 15.30 14.28
C GLU A 426 15.30 14.11 15.23
N ASP A 427 15.83 14.26 16.46
CA ASP A 427 15.75 13.21 17.47
C ASP A 427 14.31 12.84 17.86
N ALA A 428 13.42 13.84 17.91
CA ALA A 428 12.01 13.62 18.19
C ALA A 428 11.32 12.92 17.01
N LEU A 429 11.68 13.30 15.78
CA LEU A 429 11.18 12.66 14.56
C LEU A 429 11.61 11.18 14.51
N HIS A 430 12.88 10.87 14.77
CA HIS A 430 13.35 9.50 14.85
C HIS A 430 12.64 8.70 15.95
N ALA A 431 12.43 9.30 17.12
CA ALA A 431 11.72 8.65 18.22
C ALA A 431 10.23 8.36 17.91
N ALA A 432 9.59 9.18 17.08
CA ALA A 432 8.19 9.02 16.68
C ALA A 432 7.99 8.06 15.51
N THR A 433 9.00 7.92 14.63
CA THR A 433 8.92 7.09 13.42
C THR A 433 8.92 5.59 13.79
N GLY A 434 8.11 4.78 13.11
CA GLY A 434 8.00 3.33 13.31
C GLY A 434 7.14 2.90 14.50
N ARG A 435 6.47 3.83 15.21
CA ARG A 435 5.57 3.53 16.35
C ARG A 435 4.13 3.21 15.94
N GLY A 436 3.80 3.24 14.66
CA GLY A 436 2.41 3.20 14.21
C GLY A 436 1.67 4.51 14.44
N TRP A 437 2.36 5.61 14.70
CA TRP A 437 1.82 6.97 14.84
C TRP A 437 1.64 7.63 13.47
N TRP A 438 0.67 8.53 13.40
CA TRP A 438 0.60 9.48 12.31
C TRP A 438 1.69 10.55 12.48
N VAL A 439 2.68 10.57 11.61
CA VAL A 439 3.81 11.49 11.70
C VAL A 439 3.73 12.50 10.56
N GLY A 440 3.43 13.75 10.87
CA GLY A 440 3.47 14.85 9.92
C GLY A 440 4.79 15.61 9.97
N ARG A 441 5.28 16.02 8.79
CA ARG A 441 6.55 16.72 8.65
C ARG A 441 6.41 17.94 7.75
N PRO A 442 6.74 19.17 8.21
CA PRO A 442 6.53 20.38 7.45
C PRO A 442 7.55 20.57 6.33
N VAL A 443 7.13 21.18 5.24
CA VAL A 443 8.01 21.55 4.11
C VAL A 443 8.06 23.04 3.86
N GLU A 444 7.12 23.80 4.39
CA GLU A 444 7.08 25.25 4.22
C GLU A 444 8.13 25.99 5.05
N LEU A 445 8.64 27.09 4.53
CA LEU A 445 9.39 28.07 5.30
C LEU A 445 8.41 28.82 6.21
N PRO A 446 8.60 28.81 7.57
CA PRO A 446 7.68 29.43 8.48
C PRO A 446 7.40 30.90 8.18
N GLY A 447 6.11 31.26 8.17
CA GLY A 447 5.67 32.64 7.97
C GLY A 447 5.83 33.18 6.55
N SER A 448 6.29 32.39 5.59
CA SER A 448 6.47 32.87 4.20
C SER A 448 5.15 33.15 3.51
N ARG A 449 5.05 34.35 2.91
CA ARG A 449 3.96 34.74 2.02
C ARG A 449 4.53 35.71 0.97
N PRO A 450 4.68 35.28 -0.32
CA PRO A 450 4.24 34.02 -0.90
C PRO A 450 4.94 32.79 -0.29
N LEU A 451 4.28 31.63 -0.45
CA LEU A 451 4.76 30.31 0.05
C LEU A 451 6.17 30.02 -0.49
N ARG A 452 7.07 29.66 0.43
CA ARG A 452 8.42 29.15 0.13
C ARG A 452 8.64 27.85 0.89
N PHE A 453 9.52 26.99 0.37
CA PHE A 453 9.91 25.76 1.01
C PHE A 453 11.19 25.93 1.80
N ASP A 454 11.30 25.22 2.90
CA ASP A 454 12.50 25.12 3.71
C ASP A 454 13.34 23.91 3.24
N GLY A 455 14.65 23.90 3.59
CA GLY A 455 15.51 22.73 3.40
C GLY A 455 16.11 22.53 2.01
N GLY A 456 16.24 23.58 1.19
CA GLY A 456 17.03 23.55 -0.04
C GLY A 456 16.24 23.70 -1.34
N PRO A 457 16.93 23.66 -2.48
CA PRO A 457 16.36 24.08 -3.76
C PRO A 457 15.40 23.05 -4.40
N SER A 458 15.41 21.78 -3.98
CA SER A 458 14.59 20.74 -4.58
C SER A 458 13.78 19.98 -3.54
N LEU A 459 12.48 20.27 -3.49
CA LEU A 459 11.54 19.58 -2.61
C LEU A 459 11.44 18.08 -2.96
N GLY A 460 11.33 17.73 -4.23
CA GLY A 460 11.19 16.35 -4.68
C GLY A 460 12.35 15.46 -4.25
N THR A 461 13.59 15.92 -4.42
CA THR A 461 14.80 15.20 -4.00
C THR A 461 14.81 14.94 -2.48
N ARG A 462 14.34 15.91 -1.69
CA ARG A 462 14.25 15.77 -0.25
C ARG A 462 13.20 14.73 0.15
N LEU A 463 12.01 14.75 -0.44
CA LEU A 463 10.93 13.82 -0.11
C LEU A 463 11.28 12.36 -0.41
N VAL A 464 12.09 12.08 -1.44
CA VAL A 464 12.54 10.71 -1.75
C VAL A 464 13.33 10.08 -0.59
N GLN A 465 13.97 10.88 0.26
CA GLN A 465 14.74 10.42 1.42
C GLN A 465 13.87 10.19 2.67
N TRP A 466 12.61 10.63 2.67
CA TRP A 466 11.73 10.49 3.82
C TRP A 466 11.08 9.10 3.87
N PRO A 467 10.87 8.54 5.09
CA PRO A 467 10.02 7.37 5.26
C PRO A 467 8.62 7.61 4.66
N ARG A 468 8.14 6.67 3.84
CA ARG A 468 6.87 6.83 3.11
C ARG A 468 5.63 6.91 3.99
N GLU A 469 5.72 6.41 5.23
CA GLU A 469 4.66 6.53 6.22
C GLU A 469 4.51 7.95 6.78
N GLN A 470 5.51 8.80 6.63
CA GLN A 470 5.43 10.20 7.06
C GLN A 470 4.57 11.01 6.07
N VAL A 471 3.74 11.90 6.63
CA VAL A 471 2.86 12.76 5.85
C VAL A 471 3.52 14.12 5.63
N VAL A 472 3.56 14.57 4.41
CA VAL A 472 4.06 15.91 4.07
C VAL A 472 3.02 16.94 4.50
N LYS A 473 3.39 17.83 5.42
CA LYS A 473 2.54 18.96 5.81
C LYS A 473 3.01 20.22 5.10
N CYS A 474 2.07 20.97 4.52
CA CYS A 474 2.33 22.28 3.95
C CYS A 474 1.31 23.30 4.46
N LEU A 475 1.80 24.34 5.15
CA LEU A 475 0.98 25.47 5.56
C LEU A 475 1.08 26.58 4.53
N VAL A 476 -0.05 27.17 4.18
CA VAL A 476 -0.14 28.33 3.30
C VAL A 476 -1.08 29.40 3.87
N PHE A 477 -0.62 30.64 3.89
CA PHE A 477 -1.45 31.81 4.14
C PHE A 477 -2.14 32.22 2.84
N TYR A 478 -3.31 31.67 2.59
CA TYR A 478 -4.00 31.79 1.29
C TYR A 478 -5.41 32.34 1.47
N HIS A 479 -5.74 33.35 0.68
CA HIS A 479 -7.11 33.87 0.56
C HIS A 479 -7.52 33.87 -0.93
N PRO A 480 -8.74 33.43 -1.28
CA PRO A 480 -9.20 33.39 -2.67
C PRO A 480 -9.29 34.78 -3.31
N ASP A 481 -9.36 35.85 -2.52
CA ASP A 481 -9.42 37.24 -2.95
C ASP A 481 -8.06 37.97 -2.83
N ASP A 482 -6.97 37.27 -2.56
CA ASP A 482 -5.61 37.81 -2.65
C ASP A 482 -5.35 38.42 -4.05
N ALA A 483 -4.46 39.40 -4.11
CA ALA A 483 -4.00 39.94 -5.38
C ALA A 483 -3.63 38.81 -6.36
N VAL A 484 -3.98 38.96 -7.62
CA VAL A 484 -3.86 37.90 -8.63
C VAL A 484 -2.44 37.34 -8.70
N ASP A 485 -1.43 38.22 -8.69
CA ASP A 485 -0.01 37.77 -8.78
C ASP A 485 0.38 36.94 -7.57
N LEU A 486 0.06 37.37 -6.34
CA LEU A 486 0.31 36.63 -5.12
C LEU A 486 -0.39 35.26 -5.13
N ARG A 487 -1.66 35.25 -5.53
CA ARG A 487 -2.45 34.02 -5.60
C ARG A 487 -1.86 33.03 -6.61
N LEU A 488 -1.51 33.48 -7.81
CA LEU A 488 -0.92 32.62 -8.85
C LEU A 488 0.45 32.06 -8.41
N GLU A 489 1.27 32.87 -7.76
CA GLU A 489 2.55 32.41 -7.20
C GLU A 489 2.33 31.33 -6.14
N GLN A 490 1.42 31.54 -5.18
CA GLN A 490 1.10 30.55 -4.17
C GLN A 490 0.51 29.27 -4.76
N GLU A 491 -0.41 29.37 -5.73
CA GLU A 491 -0.97 28.22 -6.44
C GLU A 491 0.08 27.44 -7.23
N SER A 492 1.09 28.12 -7.80
CA SER A 492 2.23 27.47 -8.44
C SER A 492 3.07 26.67 -7.44
N ARG A 493 3.36 27.22 -6.26
CA ARG A 493 4.09 26.51 -5.20
C ARG A 493 3.29 25.33 -4.63
N LEU A 494 1.98 25.47 -4.50
CA LEU A 494 1.11 24.36 -4.08
C LEU A 494 1.08 23.23 -5.12
N ARG A 495 1.12 23.54 -6.41
CA ARG A 495 1.28 22.49 -7.44
C ARG A 495 2.64 21.79 -7.36
N GLU A 496 3.70 22.50 -7.02
CA GLU A 496 5.03 21.93 -6.84
C GLU A 496 5.03 20.90 -5.69
N VAL A 497 4.50 21.25 -4.50
CA VAL A 497 4.41 20.28 -3.40
C VAL A 497 3.47 19.12 -3.72
N TRP A 498 2.37 19.40 -4.42
CA TRP A 498 1.45 18.36 -4.88
C TRP A 498 2.14 17.36 -5.81
N ALA A 499 2.86 17.82 -6.83
CA ALA A 499 3.62 16.96 -7.73
C ALA A 499 4.68 16.15 -6.98
N ALA A 500 5.48 16.82 -6.15
CA ALA A 500 6.53 16.18 -5.36
C ALA A 500 6.00 15.06 -4.42
N THR A 501 4.83 15.26 -3.80
CA THR A 501 4.21 14.22 -2.96
C THR A 501 3.66 13.05 -3.78
N ARG A 502 3.19 13.28 -4.98
CA ARG A 502 2.75 12.21 -5.90
C ARG A 502 3.94 11.37 -6.36
N ASP A 503 5.02 12.00 -6.79
CA ASP A 503 6.21 11.32 -7.29
C ASP A 503 6.92 10.53 -6.19
N SER A 504 6.98 11.06 -4.96
CA SER A 504 7.58 10.39 -3.81
C SER A 504 6.67 9.38 -3.11
N GLY A 505 5.36 9.37 -3.41
CA GLY A 505 4.36 8.48 -2.82
C GLY A 505 3.88 8.87 -1.42
N HIS A 506 4.21 10.08 -0.91
CA HIS A 506 3.75 10.57 0.40
C HIS A 506 2.32 11.11 0.34
N GLU A 507 1.62 11.06 1.48
CA GLU A 507 0.37 11.81 1.66
C GLU A 507 0.66 13.29 1.88
N LEU A 508 -0.28 14.14 1.48
CA LEU A 508 -0.23 15.58 1.70
C LEU A 508 -1.31 16.00 2.72
N LEU A 509 -0.87 16.66 3.79
CA LEU A 509 -1.71 17.46 4.66
C LEU A 509 -1.56 18.93 4.27
N LEU A 510 -2.62 19.54 3.77
CA LEU A 510 -2.62 20.95 3.42
C LEU A 510 -3.31 21.78 4.51
N GLU A 511 -2.53 22.66 5.13
CA GLU A 511 -3.00 23.60 6.14
C GLU A 511 -3.26 24.96 5.50
N ILE A 512 -4.52 25.41 5.52
CA ILE A 512 -4.91 26.70 4.97
C ILE A 512 -5.25 27.64 6.12
N ILE A 513 -4.57 28.77 6.15
CA ILE A 513 -4.88 29.88 7.06
C ILE A 513 -5.20 31.11 6.20
N PRO A 514 -6.48 31.42 5.97
CA PRO A 514 -6.85 32.71 5.38
C PRO A 514 -6.42 33.83 6.32
N PRO A 515 -5.79 34.91 5.80
CA PRO A 515 -5.60 36.12 6.57
C PRO A 515 -6.96 36.61 7.08
N ARG A 516 -7.05 36.97 8.37
CA ARG A 516 -8.30 37.39 9.00
C ARG A 516 -8.48 38.91 8.79
N ASP A 517 -9.43 39.24 7.96
CA ASP A 517 -9.85 40.62 7.75
C ASP A 517 -11.23 40.89 8.41
N THR A 518 -11.82 39.87 9.07
CA THR A 518 -13.16 39.97 9.68
C THR A 518 -13.25 39.26 11.01
N THR A 519 -14.05 39.81 11.93
CA THR A 519 -14.47 39.19 13.19
C THR A 519 -15.71 38.30 13.01
N ASP A 520 -16.37 38.36 11.85
CA ASP A 520 -17.56 37.57 11.55
C ASP A 520 -17.18 36.13 11.22
N ALA A 521 -17.62 35.21 12.06
CA ALA A 521 -17.33 33.77 11.93
C ALA A 521 -17.88 33.16 10.62
N ALA A 522 -19.04 33.62 10.14
CA ALA A 522 -19.62 33.11 8.89
C ALA A 522 -18.79 33.52 7.66
N HIS A 523 -18.27 34.75 7.66
CA HIS A 523 -17.37 35.22 6.62
C HIS A 523 -16.01 34.46 6.66
N ALA A 524 -15.51 34.15 7.86
CA ALA A 524 -14.29 33.35 8.02
C ALA A 524 -14.48 31.92 7.47
N ASP A 525 -15.60 31.27 7.79
CA ASP A 525 -15.93 29.93 7.25
C ASP A 525 -16.08 29.97 5.73
N ALA A 526 -16.76 30.98 5.19
CA ALA A 526 -16.90 31.16 3.74
C ALA A 526 -15.55 31.33 3.03
N ALA A 527 -14.60 32.07 3.62
CA ALA A 527 -13.26 32.22 3.07
C ALA A 527 -12.50 30.89 3.02
N VAL A 528 -12.56 30.07 4.06
CA VAL A 528 -11.98 28.71 4.09
C VAL A 528 -12.59 27.83 3.00
N LEU A 529 -13.93 27.78 2.91
CA LEU A 529 -14.64 26.97 1.92
C LEU A 529 -14.29 27.37 0.49
N ARG A 530 -14.24 28.68 0.19
CA ARG A 530 -13.84 29.23 -1.13
C ARG A 530 -12.38 28.88 -1.46
N ALA A 531 -11.48 28.91 -0.46
CA ALA A 531 -10.09 28.52 -0.64
C ALA A 531 -9.99 27.02 -1.01
N VAL A 532 -10.64 26.15 -0.24
CA VAL A 532 -10.69 24.70 -0.53
C VAL A 532 -11.28 24.42 -1.91
N GLN A 533 -12.40 25.08 -2.25
CA GLN A 533 -13.03 24.95 -3.57
C GLN A 533 -12.10 25.40 -4.70
N ARG A 534 -11.37 26.50 -4.54
CA ARG A 534 -10.41 26.99 -5.52
C ARG A 534 -9.29 26.00 -5.74
N LEU A 535 -8.74 25.43 -4.67
CA LEU A 535 -7.65 24.46 -4.75
C LEU A 535 -8.10 23.17 -5.45
N TYR A 536 -9.29 22.66 -5.16
CA TYR A 536 -9.87 21.55 -5.93
C TYR A 536 -10.07 21.91 -7.42
N THR A 537 -10.50 23.13 -7.72
CA THR A 537 -10.72 23.59 -9.10
C THR A 537 -9.43 23.61 -9.93
N ILE A 538 -8.29 23.88 -9.29
CA ILE A 538 -6.98 23.86 -9.96
C ILE A 538 -6.31 22.47 -9.91
N GLY A 539 -7.02 21.43 -9.47
CA GLY A 539 -6.60 20.02 -9.50
C GLY A 539 -5.85 19.54 -8.29
N LEU A 540 -5.77 20.30 -7.20
CA LEU A 540 -5.13 19.88 -5.97
C LEU A 540 -6.12 19.05 -5.10
N LYS A 541 -5.77 17.80 -4.83
CA LYS A 541 -6.56 16.85 -4.05
C LYS A 541 -5.72 16.28 -2.91
N PRO A 542 -5.45 17.06 -1.84
CA PRO A 542 -4.67 16.57 -0.71
C PRO A 542 -5.43 15.47 0.03
N GLU A 543 -4.70 14.53 0.62
CA GLU A 543 -5.30 13.48 1.43
C GLU A 543 -5.93 14.03 2.70
N TRP A 544 -5.38 15.11 3.24
CA TRP A 544 -5.81 15.71 4.50
C TRP A 544 -5.93 17.22 4.40
N TRP A 545 -6.98 17.77 5.03
CA TRP A 545 -7.12 19.18 5.27
C TRP A 545 -6.88 19.52 6.74
N LYS A 546 -6.08 20.55 7.03
CA LYS A 546 -5.95 21.13 8.38
C LYS A 546 -6.51 22.54 8.34
N LEU A 547 -7.62 22.75 9.06
CA LEU A 547 -8.45 23.94 8.93
C LEU A 547 -8.75 24.57 10.30
N ALA A 548 -8.99 25.88 10.30
CA ALA A 548 -9.48 26.58 11.48
C ALA A 548 -10.81 26.00 11.97
N PRO A 549 -11.13 26.10 13.28
CA PRO A 549 -12.46 25.77 13.76
C PRO A 549 -13.54 26.54 13.00
N MET A 550 -14.58 25.85 12.56
CA MET A 550 -15.74 26.41 11.86
C MET A 550 -17.01 26.11 12.62
N GLN A 551 -18.09 26.83 12.28
CA GLN A 551 -19.43 26.50 12.72
C GLN A 551 -19.89 25.16 12.17
N ALA A 552 -20.91 24.53 12.76
CA ALA A 552 -21.45 23.25 12.30
C ALA A 552 -21.90 23.28 10.82
N SER A 553 -22.47 24.39 10.37
CA SER A 553 -22.84 24.64 8.97
C SER A 553 -21.63 24.67 8.04
N GLY A 554 -20.49 25.24 8.48
CA GLY A 554 -19.22 25.26 7.73
C GLY A 554 -18.65 23.85 7.53
N TRP A 555 -18.64 23.02 8.56
CA TRP A 555 -18.21 21.62 8.45
C TRP A 555 -19.12 20.79 7.55
N THR A 556 -20.43 21.02 7.59
CA THR A 556 -21.40 20.37 6.68
C THR A 556 -21.15 20.78 5.22
N ALA A 557 -20.91 22.07 4.98
CA ALA A 557 -20.61 22.59 3.65
C ALA A 557 -19.26 22.05 3.13
N LEU A 558 -18.24 21.95 4.00
CA LEU A 558 -16.97 21.33 3.65
C LEU A 558 -17.16 19.86 3.24
N ALA A 559 -17.92 19.11 4.00
CA ALA A 559 -18.18 17.70 3.69
C ALA A 559 -18.87 17.51 2.34
N ALA A 560 -19.87 18.34 2.03
CA ALA A 560 -20.53 18.32 0.73
C ALA A 560 -19.56 18.69 -0.41
N LEU A 561 -18.71 19.69 -0.21
CA LEU A 561 -17.68 20.10 -1.19
C LEU A 561 -16.68 18.98 -1.44
N VAL A 562 -16.16 18.36 -0.38
CA VAL A 562 -15.21 17.25 -0.48
C VAL A 562 -15.85 16.04 -1.18
N ALA A 563 -17.06 15.64 -0.78
CA ALA A 563 -17.77 14.52 -1.42
C ALA A 563 -17.98 14.74 -2.93
N ALA A 564 -18.21 15.97 -3.35
CA ALA A 564 -18.41 16.32 -4.75
C ALA A 564 -17.11 16.40 -5.56
N ARG A 565 -15.97 16.74 -4.95
CA ARG A 565 -14.71 17.02 -5.65
C ARG A 565 -13.65 15.92 -5.48
N ASP A 566 -13.60 15.31 -4.31
CA ASP A 566 -12.65 14.26 -3.95
C ASP A 566 -13.23 13.32 -2.89
N PRO A 567 -14.11 12.39 -3.27
CA PRO A 567 -14.77 11.47 -2.32
C PRO A 567 -13.78 10.54 -1.59
N HIS A 568 -12.53 10.50 -2.01
CA HIS A 568 -11.46 9.71 -1.41
C HIS A 568 -10.56 10.52 -0.47
N CYS A 569 -10.84 11.80 -0.24
CA CYS A 569 -10.15 12.59 0.79
C CYS A 569 -10.30 11.90 2.15
N ARG A 570 -9.20 11.75 2.88
CA ARG A 570 -9.17 11.02 4.16
C ARG A 570 -9.88 11.78 5.28
N GLY A 571 -9.92 13.11 5.20
CA GLY A 571 -10.65 13.94 6.14
C GLY A 571 -9.99 15.28 6.42
N ALA A 572 -10.60 15.96 7.38
CA ALA A 572 -10.10 17.21 7.92
C ALA A 572 -9.73 17.07 9.39
N VAL A 573 -8.79 17.89 9.84
CA VAL A 573 -8.41 18.03 11.25
C VAL A 573 -8.45 19.49 11.66
N ILE A 574 -8.77 19.71 12.93
CA ILE A 574 -8.92 21.06 13.49
C ILE A 574 -7.54 21.57 13.93
N LEU A 575 -7.20 22.78 13.55
CA LEU A 575 -5.99 23.46 14.03
C LEU A 575 -6.27 24.29 15.29
N GLY A 576 -5.26 24.40 16.18
CA GLY A 576 -5.46 24.99 17.51
C GLY A 576 -5.44 26.53 17.58
N LEU A 577 -4.81 27.23 16.62
CA LEU A 577 -4.64 28.69 16.56
C LEU A 577 -4.15 29.35 17.87
N ASN A 578 -3.51 28.59 18.75
CA ASN A 578 -3.10 29.07 20.08
C ASN A 578 -4.27 29.55 20.97
N GLN A 579 -5.47 28.98 20.77
CA GLN A 579 -6.63 29.25 21.60
C GLN A 579 -6.50 28.57 22.98
N PRO A 580 -7.15 29.07 24.02
CA PRO A 580 -7.27 28.38 25.29
C PRO A 580 -7.92 26.99 25.15
N LEU A 581 -7.57 26.06 26.05
CA LEU A 581 -8.09 24.67 26.03
C LEU A 581 -9.63 24.63 26.00
N ASP A 582 -10.28 25.44 26.83
CA ASP A 582 -11.74 25.48 26.92
C ASP A 582 -12.42 25.95 25.63
N ASP A 583 -11.80 26.86 24.90
CA ASP A 583 -12.37 27.40 23.66
C ASP A 583 -12.19 26.37 22.51
N LEU A 584 -11.09 25.64 22.50
CA LEU A 584 -10.88 24.50 21.58
C LEU A 584 -11.89 23.40 21.88
N ALA A 585 -12.12 23.06 23.16
CA ALA A 585 -13.08 22.03 23.55
C ALA A 585 -14.53 22.42 23.11
N LYS A 586 -14.91 23.68 23.21
CA LYS A 586 -16.18 24.18 22.65
C LYS A 586 -16.25 24.06 21.14
N GLY A 587 -15.13 24.33 20.44
CA GLY A 587 -15.02 24.19 18.98
C GLY A 587 -15.22 22.75 18.49
N PHE A 588 -14.88 21.75 19.28
CA PHE A 588 -15.11 20.34 18.93
C PHE A 588 -16.59 19.97 18.85
N ALA A 589 -17.44 20.60 19.67
CA ALA A 589 -18.90 20.38 19.65
C ALA A 589 -19.54 20.77 18.31
N ALA A 590 -18.97 21.75 17.60
CA ALA A 590 -19.44 22.15 16.27
C ALA A 590 -18.93 21.22 15.16
N ALA A 591 -17.86 20.47 15.39
CA ALA A 591 -17.14 19.69 14.39
C ALA A 591 -17.51 18.18 14.40
N THR A 592 -18.79 17.85 14.59
CA THR A 592 -19.27 16.46 14.74
C THR A 592 -19.39 15.68 13.42
N HIS A 593 -19.26 16.34 12.27
CA HIS A 593 -19.37 15.69 10.98
C HIS A 593 -18.25 14.67 10.76
N ALA A 594 -18.56 13.52 10.14
CA ALA A 594 -17.64 12.39 9.93
C ALA A 594 -16.37 12.72 9.12
N ILE A 595 -16.38 13.83 8.35
CA ILE A 595 -15.21 14.34 7.64
C ILE A 595 -14.10 14.79 8.60
N VAL A 596 -14.48 15.27 9.82
CA VAL A 596 -13.51 15.75 10.81
C VAL A 596 -13.03 14.58 11.63
N LYS A 597 -11.76 14.23 11.45
CA LYS A 597 -11.14 13.05 12.05
C LYS A 597 -10.46 13.31 13.38
N GLY A 598 -10.23 14.56 13.73
CA GLY A 598 -9.51 14.88 14.95
C GLY A 598 -9.00 16.31 14.98
N PHE A 599 -7.94 16.49 15.75
CA PHE A 599 -7.33 17.79 15.95
C PHE A 599 -5.80 17.70 15.90
N MET A 600 -5.16 18.82 15.54
CA MET A 600 -3.70 19.01 15.56
C MET A 600 -3.38 20.29 16.32
N VAL A 601 -3.04 20.17 17.61
CA VAL A 601 -2.86 21.28 18.53
C VAL A 601 -1.43 21.31 19.03
N GLY A 602 -0.86 22.49 19.13
CA GLY A 602 0.53 22.71 19.51
C GLY A 602 0.68 23.58 20.76
N ARG A 603 0.91 24.87 20.57
CA ARG A 603 1.27 25.84 21.62
C ARG A 603 0.35 25.82 22.84
N THR A 604 -0.93 25.64 22.64
CA THR A 604 -1.92 25.48 23.73
C THR A 604 -1.55 24.37 24.71
N LEU A 605 -0.91 23.30 24.23
CA LEU A 605 -0.53 22.15 25.06
C LEU A 605 0.76 22.38 25.83
N TRP A 606 1.76 22.99 25.19
CA TRP A 606 3.12 22.95 25.68
C TRP A 606 3.76 24.33 25.96
N ALA A 607 3.16 25.46 25.55
CA ALA A 607 3.87 26.74 25.63
C ALA A 607 4.16 27.19 27.09
N GLU A 608 3.19 27.07 28.01
CA GLU A 608 3.42 27.40 29.42
C GLU A 608 4.35 26.40 30.10
N PRO A 609 4.13 25.08 30.03
CA PRO A 609 5.07 24.11 30.58
C PRO A 609 6.50 24.28 30.04
N ALA A 610 6.64 24.61 28.73
CA ALA A 610 7.94 24.84 28.11
C ALA A 610 8.66 26.08 28.70
N ARG A 611 7.97 27.17 29.02
CA ARG A 611 8.55 28.33 29.69
C ARG A 611 9.11 27.97 31.06
N GLU A 612 8.35 27.25 31.88
CA GLU A 612 8.78 26.81 33.20
C GLU A 612 10.00 25.90 33.12
N TRP A 613 9.98 24.93 32.21
CA TRP A 613 11.09 24.01 32.01
C TRP A 613 12.35 24.73 31.49
N LEU A 614 12.19 25.66 30.54
CA LEU A 614 13.29 26.43 29.97
C LEU A 614 13.96 27.34 31.04
N ARG A 615 13.17 27.91 31.96
CA ARG A 615 13.70 28.68 33.10
C ARG A 615 14.37 27.80 34.15
N GLY A 616 14.13 26.48 34.13
CA GLY A 616 14.63 25.57 35.16
C GLY A 616 13.72 25.51 36.40
N ASP A 617 12.50 26.05 36.34
CA ASP A 617 11.55 26.05 37.44
C ASP A 617 11.00 24.64 37.68
N VAL A 618 10.96 23.81 36.64
CA VAL A 618 10.48 22.41 36.70
C VAL A 618 11.44 21.47 35.98
N GLY A 619 11.49 20.21 36.43
CA GLY A 619 12.26 19.14 35.79
C GLY A 619 11.49 18.43 34.65
N ASP A 620 12.14 17.50 33.98
CA ASP A 620 11.65 16.78 32.81
C ASP A 620 10.31 16.06 33.09
N ASP A 621 10.22 15.34 34.22
CA ASP A 621 9.00 14.56 34.53
C ASP A 621 7.80 15.45 34.84
N ALA A 622 8.01 16.58 35.49
CA ALA A 622 6.95 17.58 35.75
C ALA A 622 6.48 18.23 34.46
N PHE A 623 7.40 18.58 33.56
CA PHE A 623 7.11 19.07 32.21
C PHE A 623 6.28 18.06 31.42
N ILE A 624 6.73 16.80 31.34
CA ILE A 624 6.01 15.72 30.66
C ILE A 624 4.60 15.55 31.23
N ALA A 625 4.46 15.57 32.56
CA ALA A 625 3.17 15.43 33.22
C ALA A 625 2.22 16.60 32.88
N ALA A 626 2.69 17.83 32.90
CA ALA A 626 1.88 19.00 32.58
C ALA A 626 1.40 18.99 31.14
N VAL A 627 2.28 18.70 30.18
CA VAL A 627 1.92 18.59 28.76
C VAL A 627 0.94 17.44 28.53
N ALA A 628 1.20 16.29 29.15
CA ALA A 628 0.30 15.12 29.03
C ALA A 628 -1.11 15.47 29.57
N THR A 629 -1.23 16.11 30.72
CA THR A 629 -2.51 16.54 31.30
C THR A 629 -3.28 17.48 30.35
N ASN A 630 -2.61 18.45 29.75
CA ASN A 630 -3.23 19.35 28.78
C ASN A 630 -3.75 18.58 27.55
N PHE A 631 -2.97 17.63 27.07
CA PHE A 631 -3.36 16.84 25.90
C PHE A 631 -4.48 15.85 26.23
N GLU A 632 -4.44 15.20 27.38
CA GLU A 632 -5.52 14.34 27.89
C GLU A 632 -6.84 15.11 27.98
N THR A 633 -6.81 16.36 28.46
CA THR A 633 -7.99 17.22 28.52
C THR A 633 -8.62 17.42 27.14
N LEU A 634 -7.82 17.66 26.10
CA LEU A 634 -8.33 17.79 24.72
C LEU A 634 -8.84 16.46 24.16
N VAL A 635 -8.18 15.35 24.44
CA VAL A 635 -8.62 14.01 24.00
C VAL A 635 -9.99 13.69 24.64
N ASP A 636 -10.13 13.95 25.94
CA ASP A 636 -11.38 13.70 26.66
C ASP A 636 -12.51 14.61 26.15
N ALA A 637 -12.24 15.89 25.90
CA ALA A 637 -13.19 16.83 25.30
C ALA A 637 -13.58 16.42 23.87
N TRP A 638 -12.61 15.96 23.07
CA TRP A 638 -12.88 15.43 21.72
C TRP A 638 -13.83 14.24 21.77
N ARG A 639 -13.55 13.27 22.60
CA ARG A 639 -14.38 12.07 22.76
C ARG A 639 -15.78 12.40 23.30
N ALA A 640 -15.88 13.30 24.27
CA ALA A 640 -17.15 13.76 24.82
C ALA A 640 -18.02 14.50 23.78
N SER A 641 -17.42 15.14 22.79
CA SER A 641 -18.14 15.83 21.71
C SER A 641 -18.70 14.89 20.64
N ARG A 642 -18.35 13.58 20.67
CA ARG A 642 -18.81 12.61 19.67
C ARG A 642 -20.02 11.84 20.19
N PRO A 643 -21.09 11.68 19.37
CA PRO A 643 -22.15 10.74 19.71
C PRO A 643 -21.53 9.36 19.87
N HIS A 644 -21.93 8.61 20.88
CA HIS A 644 -21.42 7.27 21.16
C HIS A 644 -21.48 6.43 19.88
N ALA A 645 -20.34 6.27 19.20
CA ALA A 645 -20.19 5.23 18.21
C ALA A 645 -20.32 3.91 18.96
N ALA A 646 -21.38 3.16 18.68
CA ALA A 646 -21.50 1.80 19.15
C ALA A 646 -20.18 1.10 18.89
N ALA A 647 -19.60 0.47 19.90
CA ALA A 647 -18.28 -0.13 19.89
C ALA A 647 -18.11 -1.00 18.63
N SER A 648 -17.46 -0.47 17.62
CA SER A 648 -16.95 -1.26 16.51
C SER A 648 -15.83 -2.13 17.10
N VAL A 649 -16.00 -3.44 16.98
CA VAL A 649 -15.00 -4.44 17.35
C VAL A 649 -13.67 -3.99 16.74
N PRO A 650 -12.60 -3.81 17.52
CA PRO A 650 -11.32 -3.42 16.97
C PRO A 650 -10.86 -4.48 15.99
N SER A 651 -10.51 -4.06 14.78
CA SER A 651 -9.72 -4.88 13.86
C SER A 651 -8.48 -5.35 14.62
N PRO A 652 -8.07 -6.63 14.52
CA PRO A 652 -6.92 -7.10 15.27
C PRO A 652 -5.72 -6.23 14.99
N ALA A 653 -5.17 -5.64 16.05
CA ALA A 653 -3.93 -4.88 16.01
C ALA A 653 -2.81 -5.78 15.48
N PRO A 654 -1.84 -5.25 14.71
CA PRO A 654 -0.64 -5.98 14.39
C PRO A 654 0.03 -6.39 15.72
N VAL A 655 0.28 -7.67 15.87
CA VAL A 655 0.96 -8.25 17.04
C VAL A 655 2.41 -7.73 17.02
N HIS A 656 2.65 -6.65 17.74
CA HIS A 656 4.00 -6.28 18.16
C HIS A 656 4.29 -6.98 19.48
N ASP A 657 4.72 -8.24 19.39
CA ASP A 657 5.33 -8.90 20.53
C ASP A 657 6.80 -8.45 20.61
N THR A 658 7.03 -7.37 21.39
CA THR A 658 8.36 -6.88 21.72
C THR A 658 8.87 -7.53 22.99
N ALA A 659 9.05 -8.85 22.96
CA ALA A 659 9.92 -9.53 23.90
C ALA A 659 11.29 -9.71 23.25
N GLN A 660 12.15 -8.70 23.34
CA GLN A 660 13.58 -8.87 23.09
C GLN A 660 14.15 -9.75 24.21
N PRO A 661 14.77 -10.90 23.89
CA PRO A 661 15.65 -11.54 24.87
C PRO A 661 16.90 -10.68 25.03
N ALA A 662 17.22 -10.34 26.28
CA ALA A 662 18.43 -9.62 26.66
C ALA A 662 19.67 -10.36 26.14
N LEU A 663 20.44 -9.69 25.27
CA LEU A 663 21.77 -10.11 24.88
C LEU A 663 22.68 -10.03 26.11
N ARG A 664 23.18 -11.18 26.58
CA ARG A 664 24.28 -11.23 27.54
C ARG A 664 25.57 -10.90 26.80
N PRO A 665 26.44 -10.04 27.38
CA PRO A 665 27.77 -9.80 26.82
C PRO A 665 28.68 -11.03 27.00
N ALA A 666 29.37 -11.40 25.92
CA ALA A 666 30.54 -12.27 25.97
C ALA A 666 31.81 -11.43 26.05
#